data_38d2bcfc2b950d4eac52cabefffd574f
#
_entry.id   38d2bcfc2b950d4eac52cabefffd574f
#
_cell.length_a   1.000
_cell.length_b   1.000
_cell.length_c   1.000
_cell.angle_alpha   90.00
_cell.angle_beta   90.00
_cell.angle_gamma   90.00
#
_symmetry.space_group_name_H-M   'P 1'
#
loop_
_entity.id
_entity.type
_entity.pdbx_description
1 polymer ?
#
loop_
_entity_poly.entity_id
_entity_poly.type
_entity_poly.pdbx_seq_one_letter_code
_entity_poly.pdbx_strand_id
1 'polypeptide(L)'
;MILNQDAAARKSEIEEKLKQEQETLSFIRENLEKSDQLTKGMVSILSSFESRLMQLENSIIPVHKQTENLQRLQDNVEKTLYSLDHVISYYHVAKETDKIIREGPTGRLEEYLFCIARIQKAVDFFQDNNPDSPDLNTVKARFEKGKELLEAEFRSLLARYSKPVPPILILDLIGGDDDLETQEEVTLEHLPEAVLQDIICISGWLVEYGRNQDFMNVYFQIRSNQLDRSIKGLKEHFRKSSSSSGAVYSPAVQNKRKETPTKKPPKRPGKDDVLDIEIDSYIHCISAFVKLAQSEYQLLTEIIPEHHQKKTFDSLIQEALDSLMLEGENIVSAARRAIARHDYSAVLAIFPILKHLKQTKPEFDQVLQGTAASTKNKLPTLITSMETTGAKALEEFADSIKNDPDKEYNMPKDGTVHELTSNAILFLQQLLDFQETAGAMLASQVLGDTYNIPLDPRETSSSANSYSSEFSRKLLSTYICKVLGNLQLNLLSKSKVYEDTALSAIFLHNNYNYILKSLQKSELIQLVSVTQKKAESSYRELIEQQIQTYQRSWFKVIEYLTDRNMPVFQPGVKLKDKERQMIKDKFKGFNDGLEELCKIQKVWAIPDKEQRDAIRQAQKKIVTEAYRAFLQRFANISFTKNPEKYHKYKPEQVEDMIEKLFDTSA
;
A
#
# COMPACT_ATOMS: atom_id res chain seq x y z
N MET A 1 -123.59 -74.14 -9.84
CA MET A 1 -122.55 -74.64 -10.74
C MET A 1 -121.28 -73.73 -10.88
N ILE A 2 -121.27 -72.55 -10.29
CA ILE A 2 -120.15 -71.58 -10.45
C ILE A 2 -118.99 -71.76 -9.44
N LEU A 3 -119.27 -72.26 -8.23
CA LEU A 3 -118.33 -72.49 -7.16
C LEU A 3 -117.27 -73.64 -7.35
N ASN A 4 -117.72 -74.61 -8.26
CA ASN A 4 -116.81 -75.77 -8.51
C ASN A 4 -115.82 -75.57 -9.64
N GLN A 5 -116.03 -74.56 -10.51
CA GLN A 5 -115.07 -74.22 -11.57
C GLN A 5 -113.85 -73.40 -11.03
N ASP A 6 -114.18 -72.50 -10.06
CA ASP A 6 -113.08 -71.67 -9.44
C ASP A 6 -112.11 -72.49 -8.57
N ALA A 7 -112.65 -73.50 -7.91
CA ALA A 7 -111.87 -74.44 -7.09
C ALA A 7 -110.88 -75.31 -7.96
N ALA A 8 -111.47 -75.74 -9.12
CA ALA A 8 -110.67 -76.57 -10.06
C ALA A 8 -109.59 -75.74 -10.74
N ALA A 9 -109.87 -74.48 -11.10
CA ALA A 9 -108.87 -73.56 -11.68
C ALA A 9 -107.76 -73.21 -10.69
N ARG A 10 -108.05 -72.95 -9.44
CA ARG A 10 -107.08 -72.70 -8.39
C ARG A 10 -106.25 -73.97 -8.09
N LYS A 11 -106.87 -75.13 -8.13
CA LYS A 11 -106.09 -76.33 -7.98
C LYS A 11 -105.08 -76.59 -9.12
N SER A 12 -105.52 -76.34 -10.34
CA SER A 12 -104.65 -76.40 -11.50
C SER A 12 -103.51 -75.36 -11.45
N GLU A 13 -103.77 -74.13 -11.01
CA GLU A 13 -102.80 -73.07 -10.83
C GLU A 13 -101.75 -73.40 -9.72
N ILE A 14 -102.25 -74.00 -8.62
CA ILE A 14 -101.41 -74.50 -7.53
C ILE A 14 -100.54 -75.70 -8.00
N GLU A 15 -101.11 -76.60 -8.76
CA GLU A 15 -100.37 -77.73 -9.35
C GLU A 15 -99.30 -77.29 -10.34
N GLU A 16 -99.57 -76.25 -11.14
CA GLU A 16 -98.65 -75.70 -12.08
C GLU A 16 -97.50 -74.94 -11.37
N LYS A 17 -97.84 -74.15 -10.34
CA LYS A 17 -96.86 -73.53 -9.46
C LYS A 17 -96.00 -74.56 -8.74
N LEU A 18 -96.69 -75.61 -8.19
CA LEU A 18 -95.97 -76.70 -7.54
C LEU A 18 -95.00 -77.40 -8.48
N LYS A 19 -95.43 -77.58 -9.73
CA LYS A 19 -94.55 -78.15 -10.79
C LYS A 19 -93.39 -77.26 -11.12
N GLN A 20 -93.66 -75.95 -11.29
CA GLN A 20 -92.57 -74.96 -11.53
C GLN A 20 -91.58 -74.88 -10.36
N GLU A 21 -92.12 -74.89 -9.13
CA GLU A 21 -91.23 -74.92 -7.96
C GLU A 21 -90.43 -76.24 -7.86
N GLN A 22 -91.02 -77.36 -8.24
CA GLN A 22 -90.29 -78.64 -8.32
C GLN A 22 -89.21 -78.65 -9.42
N GLU A 23 -89.55 -78.07 -10.57
CA GLU A 23 -88.61 -77.92 -11.67
C GLU A 23 -87.45 -76.98 -11.26
N THR A 24 -87.76 -75.86 -10.60
CA THR A 24 -86.85 -74.91 -10.05
C THR A 24 -85.97 -75.56 -8.99
N LEU A 25 -86.60 -76.34 -8.11
CA LEU A 25 -85.88 -77.07 -7.04
C LEU A 25 -84.95 -78.16 -7.62
N SER A 26 -85.42 -78.82 -8.69
CA SER A 26 -84.59 -79.79 -9.44
C SER A 26 -83.44 -79.11 -10.10
N PHE A 27 -83.70 -77.96 -10.72
CA PHE A 27 -82.60 -77.14 -11.36
C PHE A 27 -81.61 -76.61 -10.33
N ILE A 28 -82.08 -76.14 -9.19
CA ILE A 28 -81.17 -75.72 -8.11
C ILE A 28 -80.37 -76.87 -7.57
N ARG A 29 -81.00 -78.04 -7.41
CA ARG A 29 -80.34 -79.26 -6.94
C ARG A 29 -79.29 -79.71 -7.95
N GLU A 30 -79.59 -79.71 -9.25
CA GLU A 30 -78.65 -80.07 -10.29
C GLU A 30 -77.45 -79.07 -10.35
N ASN A 31 -77.77 -77.76 -10.21
CA ASN A 31 -76.68 -76.75 -10.17
C ASN A 31 -75.87 -76.85 -8.89
N LEU A 32 -76.46 -77.15 -7.77
CA LEU A 32 -75.76 -77.36 -6.51
C LEU A 32 -74.88 -78.63 -6.56
N GLU A 33 -75.36 -79.68 -7.21
CA GLU A 33 -74.63 -80.89 -7.43
C GLU A 33 -73.47 -80.70 -8.41
N LYS A 34 -73.71 -79.94 -9.50
CA LYS A 34 -72.62 -79.50 -10.41
C LYS A 34 -71.58 -78.58 -9.69
N SER A 35 -72.09 -77.68 -8.84
CA SER A 35 -71.22 -76.83 -8.06
C SER A 35 -70.37 -77.60 -7.06
N ASP A 36 -71.00 -78.57 -6.42
CA ASP A 36 -70.27 -79.45 -5.48
C ASP A 36 -69.25 -80.32 -6.22
N GLN A 37 -69.61 -80.85 -7.42
CA GLN A 37 -68.67 -81.58 -8.25
C GLN A 37 -67.54 -80.73 -8.72
N LEU A 38 -67.84 -79.49 -9.15
CA LEU A 38 -66.80 -78.53 -9.54
C LEU A 38 -65.91 -78.15 -8.36
N THR A 39 -66.50 -77.90 -7.21
CA THR A 39 -65.77 -77.62 -5.98
C THR A 39 -64.88 -78.79 -5.57
N LYS A 40 -65.39 -80.02 -5.61
CA LYS A 40 -64.61 -81.23 -5.36
C LYS A 40 -63.46 -81.38 -6.41
N GLY A 41 -63.80 -81.06 -7.66
CA GLY A 41 -62.80 -81.03 -8.72
C GLY A 41 -61.66 -80.01 -8.48
N MET A 42 -62.08 -78.80 -8.11
CA MET A 42 -61.13 -77.75 -7.74
C MET A 42 -60.29 -78.13 -6.53
N VAL A 43 -60.89 -78.67 -5.48
CA VAL A 43 -60.19 -79.12 -4.29
C VAL A 43 -59.18 -80.23 -4.66
N SER A 44 -59.57 -81.15 -5.52
CA SER A 44 -58.68 -82.24 -6.01
C SER A 44 -57.52 -81.70 -6.82
N ILE A 45 -57.81 -80.69 -7.70
CA ILE A 45 -56.75 -80.06 -8.50
C ILE A 45 -55.81 -79.30 -7.58
N LEU A 46 -56.39 -78.50 -6.63
CA LEU A 46 -55.56 -77.75 -5.66
C LEU A 46 -54.70 -78.70 -4.83
N SER A 47 -55.25 -79.79 -4.31
CA SER A 47 -54.47 -80.78 -3.59
C SER A 47 -53.36 -81.45 -4.45
N SER A 48 -53.71 -81.66 -5.72
CA SER A 48 -52.69 -82.17 -6.69
C SER A 48 -51.55 -81.12 -6.92
N PHE A 49 -51.93 -79.84 -7.04
CA PHE A 49 -50.98 -78.77 -7.14
C PHE A 49 -50.11 -78.65 -5.88
N GLU A 50 -50.74 -78.68 -4.73
CA GLU A 50 -50.10 -78.68 -3.42
C GLU A 50 -49.09 -79.82 -3.31
N SER A 51 -49.50 -81.00 -3.65
CA SER A 51 -48.65 -82.19 -3.65
C SER A 51 -47.46 -82.04 -4.62
N ARG A 52 -47.72 -81.51 -5.84
CA ARG A 52 -46.65 -81.26 -6.85
C ARG A 52 -45.71 -80.12 -6.41
N LEU A 53 -46.28 -79.07 -5.81
CA LEU A 53 -45.48 -78.00 -5.24
C LEU A 53 -44.56 -78.50 -4.12
N MET A 54 -45.10 -79.30 -3.20
CA MET A 54 -44.36 -79.93 -2.13
C MET A 54 -43.26 -80.87 -2.67
N GLN A 55 -43.56 -81.64 -3.72
CA GLN A 55 -42.54 -82.46 -4.40
C GLN A 55 -41.49 -81.64 -5.07
N LEU A 56 -41.92 -80.52 -5.71
CA LEU A 56 -40.99 -79.61 -6.35
C LEU A 56 -40.12 -78.93 -5.30
N GLU A 57 -40.72 -78.43 -4.23
CA GLU A 57 -40.00 -77.84 -3.11
C GLU A 57 -38.98 -78.83 -2.52
N ASN A 58 -39.39 -80.03 -2.24
CA ASN A 58 -38.51 -81.06 -1.73
C ASN A 58 -37.39 -81.48 -2.70
N SER A 59 -37.57 -81.25 -4.01
CA SER A 59 -36.56 -81.50 -5.03
C SER A 59 -35.65 -80.31 -5.23
N ILE A 60 -36.23 -79.07 -5.18
CA ILE A 60 -35.45 -77.84 -5.45
C ILE A 60 -34.60 -77.46 -4.24
N ILE A 61 -35.10 -77.55 -2.99
CA ILE A 61 -34.36 -77.16 -1.78
C ILE A 61 -32.99 -77.89 -1.72
N PRO A 62 -32.91 -79.20 -1.89
CA PRO A 62 -31.59 -79.89 -1.92
C PRO A 62 -30.67 -79.41 -3.07
N VAL A 63 -31.28 -79.15 -4.26
CA VAL A 63 -30.50 -78.71 -5.44
C VAL A 63 -30.04 -77.27 -5.19
N HIS A 64 -30.91 -76.41 -4.70
CA HIS A 64 -30.56 -75.05 -4.35
C HIS A 64 -29.45 -75.01 -3.30
N LYS A 65 -29.58 -75.76 -2.23
CA LYS A 65 -28.59 -75.86 -1.17
C LYS A 65 -27.25 -76.44 -1.66
N GLN A 66 -27.31 -77.42 -2.58
CA GLN A 66 -26.09 -77.94 -3.22
C GLN A 66 -25.46 -76.90 -4.14
N THR A 67 -26.27 -76.14 -4.92
CA THR A 67 -25.78 -75.08 -5.80
C THR A 67 -25.17 -73.95 -4.98
N GLU A 68 -25.82 -73.53 -3.90
CA GLU A 68 -25.28 -72.53 -2.98
C GLU A 68 -23.96 -72.97 -2.34
N ASN A 69 -23.89 -74.24 -1.92
CA ASN A 69 -22.64 -74.81 -1.41
C ASN A 69 -21.53 -74.88 -2.48
N LEU A 70 -21.86 -75.22 -3.73
CA LEU A 70 -20.93 -75.24 -4.83
C LEU A 70 -20.46 -73.83 -5.21
N GLN A 71 -21.38 -72.86 -5.24
CA GLN A 71 -21.00 -71.44 -5.45
C GLN A 71 -20.08 -70.94 -4.35
N ARG A 72 -20.41 -71.22 -3.08
CA ARG A 72 -19.54 -70.85 -1.96
C ARG A 72 -18.16 -71.55 -2.04
N LEU A 73 -18.14 -72.77 -2.46
CA LEU A 73 -16.88 -73.52 -2.68
C LEU A 73 -16.09 -72.91 -3.84
N GLN A 74 -16.77 -72.59 -4.94
CA GLN A 74 -16.14 -71.91 -6.08
C GLN A 74 -15.57 -70.52 -5.67
N ASP A 75 -16.37 -69.73 -4.99
CA ASP A 75 -15.91 -68.43 -4.47
C ASP A 75 -14.70 -68.58 -3.54
N ASN A 76 -14.73 -69.59 -2.68
CA ASN A 76 -13.58 -69.85 -1.80
C ASN A 76 -12.35 -70.32 -2.57
N VAL A 77 -12.51 -71.15 -3.58
CA VAL A 77 -11.42 -71.58 -4.44
C VAL A 77 -10.86 -70.44 -5.25
N GLU A 78 -11.72 -69.60 -5.84
CA GLU A 78 -11.30 -68.42 -6.57
C GLU A 78 -10.57 -67.38 -5.66
N LYS A 79 -11.10 -67.18 -4.46
CA LYS A 79 -10.41 -66.35 -3.45
C LYS A 79 -9.06 -66.91 -3.04
N THR A 80 -9.00 -68.25 -2.87
CA THR A 80 -7.75 -68.93 -2.51
C THR A 80 -6.73 -68.84 -3.62
N LEU A 81 -7.14 -69.08 -4.87
CA LEU A 81 -6.27 -68.95 -6.05
C LEU A 81 -5.78 -67.49 -6.21
N TYR A 82 -6.69 -66.51 -6.08
CA TYR A 82 -6.33 -65.12 -6.12
C TYR A 82 -5.30 -64.77 -5.03
N SER A 83 -5.55 -65.20 -3.79
CA SER A 83 -4.63 -64.98 -2.68
C SER A 83 -3.28 -65.66 -2.90
N LEU A 84 -3.27 -66.87 -3.48
CA LEU A 84 -2.04 -67.62 -3.78
C LEU A 84 -1.23 -66.94 -4.90
N ASP A 85 -1.90 -66.52 -5.98
CA ASP A 85 -1.26 -65.78 -7.06
C ASP A 85 -0.69 -64.44 -6.55
N HIS A 86 -1.41 -63.79 -5.64
CA HIS A 86 -0.97 -62.55 -5.01
C HIS A 86 0.29 -62.76 -4.15
N VAL A 87 0.34 -63.84 -3.37
CA VAL A 87 1.53 -64.20 -2.59
C VAL A 87 2.71 -64.57 -3.50
N ILE A 88 2.48 -65.34 -4.54
CA ILE A 88 3.55 -65.74 -5.51
C ILE A 88 4.09 -64.49 -6.21
N SER A 89 3.22 -63.52 -6.55
CA SER A 89 3.64 -62.25 -7.18
C SER A 89 4.61 -61.48 -6.30
N TYR A 90 4.46 -61.50 -4.97
CA TYR A 90 5.39 -60.85 -4.06
C TYR A 90 6.81 -61.40 -4.10
N TYR A 91 6.98 -62.72 -4.24
CA TYR A 91 8.30 -63.37 -4.36
C TYR A 91 9.00 -63.03 -5.69
N HIS A 92 8.24 -62.72 -6.74
CA HIS A 92 8.79 -62.39 -8.07
C HIS A 92 8.93 -60.91 -8.33
N VAL A 93 8.26 -60.02 -7.53
CA VAL A 93 8.19 -58.58 -7.77
C VAL A 93 9.57 -57.93 -7.90
N ALA A 94 10.55 -58.34 -7.08
CA ALA A 94 11.89 -57.77 -7.11
C ALA A 94 12.63 -58.01 -8.44
N LYS A 95 12.37 -59.16 -9.11
CA LYS A 95 12.97 -59.49 -10.41
C LYS A 95 12.22 -58.82 -11.56
N GLU A 96 10.90 -58.82 -11.51
CA GLU A 96 10.04 -58.24 -12.54
C GLU A 96 10.24 -56.73 -12.65
N THR A 97 10.39 -56.03 -11.52
CA THR A 97 10.52 -54.60 -11.47
C THR A 97 11.95 -54.09 -11.55
N ASP A 98 12.96 -54.96 -11.48
CA ASP A 98 14.39 -54.61 -11.42
C ASP A 98 14.82 -53.68 -12.56
N LYS A 99 14.40 -53.95 -13.77
CA LYS A 99 14.75 -53.16 -14.95
C LYS A 99 14.18 -51.77 -14.87
N ILE A 100 12.87 -51.61 -14.52
CA ILE A 100 12.18 -50.36 -14.46
C ILE A 100 12.74 -49.48 -13.32
N ILE A 101 13.02 -50.11 -12.16
CA ILE A 101 13.62 -49.37 -11.03
C ILE A 101 15.03 -48.89 -11.35
N ARG A 102 15.84 -49.67 -12.07
CA ARG A 102 17.20 -49.22 -12.47
C ARG A 102 17.20 -48.13 -13.51
N GLU A 103 16.27 -48.19 -14.46
CA GLU A 103 16.12 -47.14 -15.51
C GLU A 103 15.66 -45.81 -14.93
N GLY A 104 14.93 -45.80 -13.80
CA GLY A 104 14.41 -44.65 -13.12
C GLY A 104 13.07 -44.14 -13.68
N PRO A 105 12.47 -43.10 -13.04
CA PRO A 105 11.12 -42.63 -13.36
C PRO A 105 11.06 -41.75 -14.61
N THR A 106 12.19 -41.27 -15.13
CA THR A 106 12.26 -40.31 -16.20
C THR A 106 11.54 -40.75 -17.47
N GLY A 107 10.48 -40.03 -17.87
CA GLY A 107 9.67 -40.27 -19.07
C GLY A 107 8.67 -41.46 -18.94
N ARG A 108 8.60 -42.15 -17.81
CA ARG A 108 7.68 -43.26 -17.53
C ARG A 108 7.20 -43.26 -16.07
N LEU A 109 6.78 -42.11 -15.58
CA LEU A 109 6.47 -41.90 -14.16
C LEU A 109 5.32 -42.81 -13.69
N GLU A 110 4.22 -42.93 -14.44
CA GLU A 110 3.06 -43.73 -14.05
C GLU A 110 3.44 -45.23 -13.90
N GLU A 111 4.16 -45.77 -14.89
CA GLU A 111 4.65 -47.18 -14.85
C GLU A 111 5.60 -47.39 -13.66
N TYR A 112 6.45 -46.41 -13.40
CA TYR A 112 7.39 -46.45 -12.29
C TYR A 112 6.67 -46.40 -10.94
N LEU A 113 5.70 -45.51 -10.75
CA LEU A 113 4.91 -45.43 -9.53
C LEU A 113 4.10 -46.71 -9.29
N PHE A 114 3.56 -47.31 -10.35
CA PHE A 114 2.88 -48.62 -10.25
C PHE A 114 3.84 -49.70 -9.79
N CYS A 115 5.05 -49.79 -10.34
CA CYS A 115 6.06 -50.75 -9.95
C CYS A 115 6.49 -50.57 -8.49
N ILE A 116 6.78 -49.34 -8.06
CA ILE A 116 7.23 -49.08 -6.69
C ILE A 116 6.12 -49.34 -5.66
N ALA A 117 4.85 -49.11 -6.01
CA ALA A 117 3.70 -49.45 -5.18
C ALA A 117 3.55 -50.99 -5.02
N ARG A 118 3.83 -51.76 -6.08
CA ARG A 118 3.88 -53.22 -5.99
C ARG A 118 4.99 -53.67 -5.04
N ILE A 119 6.17 -53.07 -5.13
CA ILE A 119 7.29 -53.35 -4.23
C ILE A 119 6.92 -53.03 -2.78
N GLN A 120 6.25 -51.89 -2.51
CA GLN A 120 5.82 -51.54 -1.17
C GLN A 120 4.86 -52.56 -0.57
N LYS A 121 3.87 -53.03 -1.34
CA LYS A 121 2.95 -54.09 -0.90
C LYS A 121 3.67 -55.38 -0.58
N ALA A 122 4.71 -55.71 -1.34
CA ALA A 122 5.55 -56.91 -1.06
C ALA A 122 6.37 -56.72 0.24
N VAL A 123 6.91 -55.52 0.49
CA VAL A 123 7.61 -55.19 1.75
C VAL A 123 6.66 -55.34 2.93
N ASP A 124 5.46 -54.80 2.86
CA ASP A 124 4.45 -54.90 3.92
C ASP A 124 4.06 -56.36 4.18
N PHE A 125 3.82 -57.13 3.09
CA PHE A 125 3.50 -58.55 3.20
C PHE A 125 4.59 -59.33 3.89
N PHE A 126 5.87 -59.18 3.50
CA PHE A 126 6.98 -59.88 4.12
C PHE A 126 7.24 -59.46 5.55
N GLN A 127 7.05 -58.18 5.88
CA GLN A 127 7.17 -57.69 7.27
C GLN A 127 6.14 -58.31 8.19
N ASP A 128 4.89 -58.48 7.71
CA ASP A 128 3.79 -59.00 8.51
C ASP A 128 3.78 -60.55 8.59
N ASN A 129 4.21 -61.24 7.51
CA ASN A 129 4.04 -62.67 7.42
C ASN A 129 5.36 -63.47 7.49
N ASN A 130 6.49 -62.88 7.10
CA ASN A 130 7.78 -63.55 7.11
C ASN A 130 8.97 -62.60 7.28
N PRO A 131 9.14 -62.00 8.49
CA PRO A 131 10.13 -60.98 8.74
C PRO A 131 11.59 -61.45 8.61
N ASP A 132 11.84 -62.74 8.70
CA ASP A 132 13.18 -63.32 8.60
C ASP A 132 13.55 -63.77 7.18
N SER A 133 12.69 -63.52 6.19
CA SER A 133 12.94 -63.89 4.80
C SER A 133 14.09 -63.09 4.18
N PRO A 134 15.04 -63.76 3.47
CA PRO A 134 16.06 -63.07 2.69
C PRO A 134 15.45 -62.22 1.55
N ASP A 135 14.25 -62.57 1.07
CA ASP A 135 13.51 -61.83 0.06
C ASP A 135 13.06 -60.46 0.58
N LEU A 136 12.74 -60.37 1.88
CA LEU A 136 12.43 -59.08 2.51
C LEU A 136 13.56 -58.05 2.35
N ASN A 137 14.81 -58.47 2.58
CA ASN A 137 15.96 -57.57 2.44
C ASN A 137 16.16 -57.15 0.98
N THR A 138 15.92 -58.05 0.04
CA THR A 138 16.02 -57.74 -1.39
C THR A 138 14.95 -56.77 -1.83
N VAL A 139 13.70 -56.98 -1.41
CA VAL A 139 12.57 -56.09 -1.75
C VAL A 139 12.73 -54.72 -1.08
N LYS A 140 13.15 -54.65 0.21
CA LYS A 140 13.48 -53.43 0.91
C LYS A 140 14.57 -52.62 0.20
N ALA A 141 15.66 -53.26 -0.20
CA ALA A 141 16.75 -52.60 -0.93
C ALA A 141 16.26 -52.01 -2.27
N ARG A 142 15.33 -52.70 -2.97
CA ARG A 142 14.72 -52.21 -4.20
C ARG A 142 13.77 -51.04 -3.91
N PHE A 143 13.00 -51.09 -2.85
CA PHE A 143 12.12 -50.02 -2.42
C PHE A 143 12.90 -48.75 -2.08
N GLU A 144 13.93 -48.84 -1.24
CA GLU A 144 14.77 -47.70 -0.88
C GLU A 144 15.47 -47.10 -2.11
N LYS A 145 15.98 -47.96 -3.03
CA LYS A 145 16.55 -47.47 -4.28
C LYS A 145 15.52 -46.74 -5.16
N GLY A 146 14.32 -47.32 -5.25
CA GLY A 146 13.21 -46.70 -5.97
C GLY A 146 12.81 -45.36 -5.41
N LYS A 147 12.76 -45.22 -4.09
CA LYS A 147 12.48 -43.99 -3.37
C LYS A 147 13.57 -42.93 -3.63
N GLU A 148 14.85 -43.29 -3.51
CA GLU A 148 15.97 -42.41 -3.82
C GLU A 148 15.88 -41.82 -5.24
N LEU A 149 15.50 -42.62 -6.22
CA LEU A 149 15.37 -42.18 -7.61
C LEU A 149 14.15 -41.28 -7.81
N LEU A 150 13.04 -41.50 -7.08
CA LEU A 150 11.90 -40.57 -7.07
C LEU A 150 12.27 -39.22 -6.44
N GLU A 151 12.98 -39.23 -5.32
CA GLU A 151 13.47 -37.98 -4.69
C GLU A 151 14.44 -37.24 -5.62
N ALA A 152 15.32 -37.97 -6.32
CA ALA A 152 16.23 -37.39 -7.31
C ALA A 152 15.48 -36.78 -8.51
N GLU A 153 14.43 -37.48 -9.01
CA GLU A 153 13.60 -36.94 -10.09
C GLU A 153 12.79 -35.72 -9.67
N PHE A 154 12.21 -35.76 -8.48
CA PHE A 154 11.53 -34.58 -7.90
C PHE A 154 12.46 -33.37 -7.90
N ARG A 155 13.70 -33.55 -7.39
CA ARG A 155 14.72 -32.48 -7.40
C ARG A 155 15.08 -32.04 -8.82
N SER A 156 15.27 -32.99 -9.73
CA SER A 156 15.66 -32.75 -11.13
C SER A 156 14.59 -31.95 -11.86
N LEU A 157 13.32 -32.32 -11.74
CA LEU A 157 12.19 -31.63 -12.36
C LEU A 157 12.06 -30.19 -11.81
N LEU A 158 12.07 -30.04 -10.49
CA LEU A 158 12.03 -28.73 -9.87
C LEU A 158 13.22 -27.86 -10.30
N ALA A 159 14.44 -28.36 -10.25
CA ALA A 159 15.62 -27.57 -10.60
C ALA A 159 15.66 -27.17 -12.07
N ARG A 160 15.21 -28.06 -12.97
CA ARG A 160 15.23 -27.83 -14.42
C ARG A 160 14.18 -26.82 -14.88
N TYR A 161 12.98 -26.90 -14.33
CA TYR A 161 11.84 -26.12 -14.79
C TYR A 161 11.53 -24.89 -13.93
N SER A 162 12.03 -24.81 -12.70
CA SER A 162 11.91 -23.61 -11.88
C SER A 162 12.82 -22.52 -12.41
N LYS A 163 12.22 -21.41 -12.82
CA LYS A 163 12.91 -20.22 -13.32
C LYS A 163 12.47 -18.98 -12.54
N PRO A 164 13.35 -18.00 -12.37
CA PRO A 164 12.93 -16.73 -11.79
C PRO A 164 11.91 -16.04 -12.70
N VAL A 165 10.93 -15.35 -12.11
CA VAL A 165 9.93 -14.58 -12.86
C VAL A 165 10.60 -13.38 -13.49
N PRO A 166 10.41 -13.12 -14.80
CA PRO A 166 10.99 -11.97 -15.47
C PRO A 166 10.48 -10.64 -14.89
N PRO A 167 11.31 -9.59 -14.80
CA PRO A 167 10.91 -8.29 -14.25
C PRO A 167 9.67 -7.67 -14.89
N ILE A 168 9.51 -7.83 -16.21
CA ILE A 168 8.36 -7.29 -16.94
C ILE A 168 7.06 -7.93 -16.47
N LEU A 169 7.02 -9.26 -16.34
CA LEU A 169 5.84 -9.95 -15.83
C LEU A 169 5.51 -9.58 -14.36
N ILE A 170 6.54 -9.32 -13.55
CA ILE A 170 6.33 -8.84 -12.19
C ILE A 170 5.71 -7.45 -12.18
N LEU A 171 6.17 -6.56 -13.05
CA LEU A 171 5.59 -5.22 -13.18
C LEU A 171 4.15 -5.25 -13.69
N ASP A 172 3.85 -6.12 -14.66
CA ASP A 172 2.47 -6.32 -15.14
C ASP A 172 1.56 -6.85 -14.02
N LEU A 173 2.08 -7.75 -13.18
CA LEU A 173 1.35 -8.31 -12.04
C LEU A 173 1.04 -7.25 -10.95
N ILE A 174 1.95 -6.30 -10.74
CA ILE A 174 1.79 -5.21 -9.77
C ILE A 174 0.89 -4.11 -10.33
N GLY A 175 1.04 -3.74 -11.61
CA GLY A 175 0.29 -2.67 -12.27
C GLY A 175 -1.18 -3.01 -12.55
N GLY A 176 -1.57 -4.27 -12.46
CA GLY A 176 -2.90 -4.76 -12.78
C GLY A 176 -4.04 -4.30 -11.87
N ASP A 177 -3.73 -3.73 -10.71
CA ASP A 177 -4.75 -3.30 -9.73
C ASP A 177 -5.37 -1.91 -10.03
N ASP A 178 -4.77 -1.12 -10.93
CA ASP A 178 -5.22 0.27 -11.21
C ASP A 178 -6.24 0.41 -12.35
N ASP A 179 -6.40 -0.58 -13.24
CA ASP A 179 -7.32 -0.52 -14.38
C ASP A 179 -8.50 -1.50 -14.24
N LEU A 180 -9.61 -1.01 -13.71
CA LEU A 180 -10.82 -1.76 -13.33
C LEU A 180 -11.66 -2.33 -14.48
N GLU A 181 -11.34 -2.16 -15.75
CA GLU A 181 -12.31 -2.47 -16.83
C GLU A 181 -12.03 -3.68 -17.74
N THR A 182 -10.82 -4.23 -17.81
CA THR A 182 -10.57 -5.42 -18.66
C THR A 182 -9.29 -6.15 -18.30
N GLN A 183 -9.21 -6.87 -17.18
CA GLN A 183 -8.03 -7.68 -16.95
C GLN A 183 -8.37 -9.16 -16.82
N GLU A 184 -7.86 -9.93 -17.76
CA GLU A 184 -7.52 -11.32 -17.52
C GLU A 184 -6.52 -11.35 -16.37
N GLU A 185 -6.89 -11.99 -15.27
CA GLU A 185 -6.02 -12.20 -14.11
C GLU A 185 -4.71 -12.82 -14.59
N VAL A 186 -3.61 -12.09 -14.52
CA VAL A 186 -2.29 -12.57 -14.93
C VAL A 186 -1.88 -13.67 -13.96
N THR A 187 -2.15 -14.92 -14.34
CA THR A 187 -1.72 -16.09 -13.58
C THR A 187 -0.26 -16.40 -13.90
N LEU A 188 0.59 -16.46 -12.87
CA LEU A 188 1.98 -16.83 -13.04
C LEU A 188 2.11 -18.36 -13.21
N GLU A 189 2.59 -18.76 -14.35
CA GLU A 189 2.92 -20.16 -14.61
C GLU A 189 4.35 -20.47 -14.14
N HIS A 190 4.49 -20.97 -12.90
CA HIS A 190 5.80 -21.28 -12.31
C HIS A 190 6.45 -22.52 -12.91
N LEU A 191 5.63 -23.49 -13.31
CA LEU A 191 6.02 -24.76 -13.87
C LEU A 191 5.08 -25.13 -15.01
N PRO A 192 5.56 -25.79 -16.09
CA PRO A 192 4.67 -26.33 -17.11
C PRO A 192 3.68 -27.33 -16.50
N GLU A 193 2.43 -27.33 -16.93
CA GLU A 193 1.34 -28.14 -16.36
C GLU A 193 1.71 -29.63 -16.26
N ALA A 194 2.28 -30.20 -17.33
CA ALA A 194 2.68 -31.60 -17.32
C ALA A 194 3.75 -31.92 -16.25
N VAL A 195 4.71 -31.01 -16.03
CA VAL A 195 5.74 -31.13 -15.00
C VAL A 195 5.17 -30.99 -13.60
N LEU A 196 4.21 -30.07 -13.43
CA LEU A 196 3.50 -29.87 -12.18
C LEU A 196 2.74 -31.13 -11.77
N GLN A 197 2.04 -31.77 -12.69
CA GLN A 197 1.34 -33.02 -12.44
C GLN A 197 2.30 -34.15 -12.04
N ASP A 198 3.44 -34.27 -12.71
CA ASP A 198 4.49 -35.25 -12.35
C ASP A 198 5.02 -35.01 -10.92
N ILE A 199 5.28 -33.74 -10.57
CA ILE A 199 5.74 -33.31 -9.23
C ILE A 199 4.69 -33.62 -8.16
N ILE A 200 3.40 -33.33 -8.43
CA ILE A 200 2.28 -33.65 -7.54
C ILE A 200 2.18 -35.18 -7.31
N CYS A 201 2.27 -35.98 -8.37
CA CYS A 201 2.25 -37.43 -8.26
C CYS A 201 3.42 -37.95 -7.42
N ILE A 202 4.63 -37.45 -7.64
CA ILE A 202 5.80 -37.85 -6.87
C ILE A 202 5.67 -37.43 -5.41
N SER A 203 5.26 -36.20 -5.15
CA SER A 203 5.09 -35.71 -3.78
C SER A 203 4.03 -36.51 -3.02
N GLY A 204 2.88 -36.79 -3.65
CA GLY A 204 1.81 -37.60 -3.08
C GLY A 204 2.33 -38.99 -2.67
N TRP A 205 3.08 -39.64 -3.53
CA TRP A 205 3.69 -40.95 -3.22
C TRP A 205 4.73 -40.85 -2.08
N LEU A 206 5.61 -39.80 -2.10
CA LEU A 206 6.62 -39.59 -1.05
C LEU A 206 5.98 -39.30 0.33
N VAL A 207 4.85 -38.64 0.37
CA VAL A 207 4.07 -38.39 1.60
C VAL A 207 3.50 -39.70 2.14
N GLU A 208 2.89 -40.49 1.27
CA GLU A 208 2.21 -41.74 1.68
C GLU A 208 3.18 -42.82 2.12
N TYR A 209 4.26 -43.05 1.37
CA TYR A 209 5.16 -44.17 1.53
C TYR A 209 6.58 -43.81 1.95
N GLY A 210 7.01 -42.56 1.70
CA GLY A 210 8.39 -42.14 1.90
C GLY A 210 8.83 -42.03 3.34
N ARG A 211 7.89 -41.75 4.26
CA ARG A 211 8.14 -41.43 5.69
C ARG A 211 9.20 -40.36 5.94
N ASN A 212 9.68 -39.70 4.90
CA ASN A 212 10.74 -38.73 4.94
C ASN A 212 10.20 -37.39 4.39
N GLN A 213 10.56 -36.28 5.04
CA GLN A 213 10.15 -34.93 4.67
C GLN A 213 11.25 -34.18 3.90
N ASP A 214 12.35 -34.85 3.51
CA ASP A 214 13.50 -34.20 2.87
C ASP A 214 13.15 -33.57 1.52
N PHE A 215 12.21 -34.14 0.78
CA PHE A 215 11.72 -33.52 -0.46
C PHE A 215 11.08 -32.14 -0.24
N MET A 216 10.46 -31.90 0.92
CA MET A 216 9.92 -30.59 1.27
C MET A 216 11.05 -29.57 1.48
N ASN A 217 12.18 -30.01 2.06
CA ASN A 217 13.36 -29.17 2.20
C ASN A 217 13.96 -28.82 0.82
N VAL A 218 13.99 -29.76 -0.09
CA VAL A 218 14.42 -29.54 -1.48
C VAL A 218 13.49 -28.56 -2.17
N TYR A 219 12.19 -28.72 -1.98
CA TYR A 219 11.17 -27.84 -2.54
C TYR A 219 11.38 -26.38 -2.10
N PHE A 220 11.40 -26.12 -0.78
CA PHE A 220 11.52 -24.73 -0.33
C PHE A 220 12.88 -24.12 -0.69
N GLN A 221 13.98 -24.87 -0.68
CA GLN A 221 15.29 -24.36 -1.06
C GLN A 221 15.34 -23.90 -2.53
N ILE A 222 14.79 -24.70 -3.44
CA ILE A 222 14.76 -24.35 -4.87
C ILE A 222 13.85 -23.17 -5.11
N ARG A 223 12.62 -23.20 -4.55
CA ARG A 223 11.64 -22.14 -4.75
C ARG A 223 12.02 -20.82 -4.06
N SER A 224 12.62 -20.89 -2.85
CA SER A 224 13.17 -19.71 -2.17
C SER A 224 14.23 -19.00 -3.01
N ASN A 225 15.14 -19.78 -3.60
CA ASN A 225 16.17 -19.23 -4.50
C ASN A 225 15.53 -18.54 -5.73
N GLN A 226 14.47 -19.12 -6.31
CA GLN A 226 13.80 -18.51 -7.46
C GLN A 226 13.07 -17.22 -7.07
N LEU A 227 12.41 -17.20 -5.92
CA LEU A 227 11.76 -16.00 -5.38
C LEU A 227 12.78 -14.87 -5.15
N ASP A 228 13.89 -15.17 -4.49
CA ASP A 228 14.97 -14.21 -4.24
C ASP A 228 15.59 -13.68 -5.54
N ARG A 229 15.84 -14.57 -6.52
CA ARG A 229 16.36 -14.18 -7.85
C ARG A 229 15.37 -13.33 -8.63
N SER A 230 14.08 -13.58 -8.51
CA SER A 230 13.03 -12.76 -9.14
C SER A 230 13.05 -11.32 -8.61
N ILE A 231 13.13 -11.16 -7.29
CA ILE A 231 13.22 -9.82 -6.66
C ILE A 231 14.54 -9.12 -7.00
N LYS A 232 15.66 -9.85 -6.96
CA LYS A 232 16.96 -9.29 -7.38
C LYS A 232 16.96 -8.87 -8.84
N GLY A 233 16.34 -9.68 -9.72
CA GLY A 233 16.18 -9.34 -11.13
C GLY A 233 15.38 -8.06 -11.35
N LEU A 234 14.32 -7.85 -10.57
CA LEU A 234 13.53 -6.62 -10.60
C LEU A 234 14.38 -5.41 -10.19
N LYS A 235 15.17 -5.51 -9.12
CA LYS A 235 16.10 -4.44 -8.69
C LYS A 235 17.11 -4.07 -9.76
N GLU A 236 17.71 -5.09 -10.41
CA GLU A 236 18.65 -4.85 -11.51
C GLU A 236 17.98 -4.19 -12.71
N HIS A 237 16.71 -4.52 -12.99
CA HIS A 237 15.93 -3.87 -14.04
C HIS A 237 15.81 -2.38 -13.79
N PHE A 238 15.44 -1.93 -12.57
CA PHE A 238 15.38 -0.52 -12.20
C PHE A 238 16.75 0.17 -12.33
N ARG A 239 17.84 -0.47 -11.90
CA ARG A 239 19.19 0.08 -12.03
C ARG A 239 19.63 0.27 -13.49
N LYS A 240 19.27 -0.65 -14.38
CA LYS A 240 19.59 -0.56 -15.81
C LYS A 240 18.74 0.49 -16.52
N SER A 241 17.46 0.60 -16.19
CA SER A 241 16.54 1.58 -16.75
C SER A 241 16.99 3.01 -16.39
N SER A 242 17.47 3.24 -15.18
CA SER A 242 17.99 4.54 -14.75
C SER A 242 19.30 4.93 -15.43
N SER A 243 20.15 3.96 -15.78
CA SER A 243 21.42 4.23 -16.49
C SER A 243 21.21 4.51 -17.99
N SER A 244 20.09 4.05 -18.57
CA SER A 244 19.75 4.25 -19.98
C SER A 244 18.97 5.53 -20.27
N SER A 245 18.31 6.13 -19.29
CA SER A 245 17.56 7.39 -19.44
C SER A 245 18.44 8.64 -19.57
N GLY A 246 19.76 8.50 -19.52
CA GLY A 246 20.72 9.55 -19.89
C GLY A 246 20.84 9.85 -21.39
N ALA A 247 20.14 9.12 -22.25
CA ALA A 247 20.11 9.31 -23.70
C ALA A 247 18.69 9.61 -24.19
N VAL A 248 18.15 10.77 -23.84
CA VAL A 248 16.92 11.26 -24.46
C VAL A 248 17.27 11.71 -25.89
N TYR A 249 16.84 10.92 -26.85
CA TYR A 249 16.80 11.27 -28.26
C TYR A 249 15.77 12.39 -28.46
N SER A 250 16.23 13.63 -28.55
CA SER A 250 15.45 14.71 -29.15
C SER A 250 15.69 14.71 -30.66
N PRO A 251 14.66 14.70 -31.51
CA PRO A 251 14.84 14.86 -32.95
C PRO A 251 15.31 16.28 -33.22
N ALA A 252 16.55 16.40 -33.66
CA ALA A 252 17.19 17.64 -34.01
C ALA A 252 16.60 18.24 -35.27
N VAL A 253 16.09 19.45 -35.18
CA VAL A 253 15.97 20.39 -36.29
C VAL A 253 17.40 20.86 -36.66
N GLN A 254 17.81 20.56 -37.89
CA GLN A 254 19.09 20.99 -38.42
C GLN A 254 19.15 22.50 -38.51
N ASN A 255 20.11 23.12 -37.86
CA ASN A 255 20.72 24.36 -38.33
C ASN A 255 22.22 24.34 -38.05
N LYS A 256 22.97 24.38 -39.15
CA LYS A 256 24.41 24.41 -39.21
C LYS A 256 24.95 25.68 -38.57
N ARG A 257 25.77 25.57 -37.53
CA ARG A 257 26.90 26.45 -37.27
C ARG A 257 28.03 25.63 -36.64
N LYS A 258 29.24 25.74 -37.26
CA LYS A 258 30.51 25.16 -36.82
C LYS A 258 30.94 25.82 -35.53
N GLU A 259 31.12 25.06 -34.47
CA GLU A 259 31.99 25.39 -33.35
C GLU A 259 32.66 24.12 -32.78
N THR A 260 33.90 24.25 -32.41
CA THR A 260 34.87 23.24 -31.98
C THR A 260 34.45 22.43 -30.76
N PRO A 261 34.86 21.15 -30.64
CA PRO A 261 34.43 20.28 -29.54
C PRO A 261 35.30 20.43 -28.32
N THR A 262 34.82 21.10 -27.30
CA THR A 262 35.32 20.93 -25.94
C THR A 262 34.54 19.78 -25.27
N LYS A 263 35.25 18.68 -25.07
CA LYS A 263 34.74 17.52 -24.30
C LYS A 263 34.47 17.93 -22.86
N LYS A 264 33.17 18.15 -22.52
CA LYS A 264 32.73 18.09 -21.12
C LYS A 264 32.47 16.63 -20.78
N PRO A 265 32.96 16.12 -19.63
CA PRO A 265 32.62 14.78 -19.17
C PRO A 265 31.12 14.68 -18.91
N PRO A 266 30.47 13.49 -19.09
CA PRO A 266 29.07 13.31 -18.79
C PRO A 266 28.80 13.66 -17.32
N LYS A 267 27.80 14.50 -17.06
CA LYS A 267 27.33 14.77 -15.71
C LYS A 267 26.94 13.43 -15.09
N ARG A 268 27.55 13.09 -13.96
CA ARG A 268 27.03 12.00 -13.09
C ARG A 268 25.61 12.37 -12.70
N PRO A 269 24.67 11.40 -12.67
CA PRO A 269 23.31 11.64 -12.18
C PRO A 269 23.39 12.30 -10.81
N GLY A 270 22.54 13.28 -10.56
CA GLY A 270 22.50 14.01 -9.30
C GLY A 270 22.26 13.02 -8.14
N LYS A 271 22.74 13.35 -6.97
CA LYS A 271 22.63 12.49 -5.78
C LYS A 271 21.16 12.21 -5.41
N ASP A 272 20.27 13.13 -5.76
CA ASP A 272 18.84 13.05 -5.52
C ASP A 272 18.14 12.07 -6.47
N ASP A 273 18.51 12.06 -7.76
CA ASP A 273 17.96 11.13 -8.76
C ASP A 273 18.24 9.66 -8.40
N VAL A 274 19.43 9.38 -7.82
CA VAL A 274 19.81 8.02 -7.40
C VAL A 274 18.98 7.56 -6.19
N LEU A 275 18.70 8.46 -5.25
CA LEU A 275 17.90 8.14 -4.06
C LEU A 275 16.43 7.85 -4.44
N ASP A 276 15.85 8.66 -5.31
CA ASP A 276 14.47 8.48 -5.78
C ASP A 276 14.29 7.14 -6.50
N ILE A 277 15.26 6.74 -7.30
CA ILE A 277 15.26 5.44 -8.01
C ILE A 277 15.37 4.27 -7.02
N GLU A 278 16.20 4.40 -5.98
CA GLU A 278 16.33 3.37 -4.95
C GLU A 278 15.02 3.20 -4.15
N ILE A 279 14.32 4.29 -3.85
CA ILE A 279 13.03 4.28 -3.17
C ILE A 279 11.97 3.61 -4.02
N ASP A 280 11.85 4.02 -5.28
CA ASP A 280 10.87 3.48 -6.22
C ASP A 280 11.11 1.98 -6.45
N SER A 281 12.35 1.59 -6.65
CA SER A 281 12.76 0.18 -6.74
C SER A 281 12.38 -0.61 -5.49
N TYR A 282 12.58 -0.06 -4.31
CA TYR A 282 12.25 -0.72 -3.05
C TYR A 282 10.73 -0.91 -2.89
N ILE A 283 9.93 0.11 -3.18
CA ILE A 283 8.47 0.06 -3.16
C ILE A 283 7.93 -1.04 -4.08
N HIS A 284 8.44 -1.11 -5.31
CA HIS A 284 8.05 -2.16 -6.26
C HIS A 284 8.49 -3.56 -5.79
N CYS A 285 9.65 -3.69 -5.15
CA CYS A 285 10.10 -4.96 -4.59
C CYS A 285 9.21 -5.45 -3.44
N ILE A 286 8.66 -4.56 -2.63
CA ILE A 286 7.68 -4.90 -1.58
C ILE A 286 6.39 -5.43 -2.20
N SER A 287 5.82 -4.73 -3.17
CA SER A 287 4.62 -5.19 -3.89
C SER A 287 4.87 -6.52 -4.62
N ALA A 288 6.03 -6.64 -5.27
CA ALA A 288 6.45 -7.87 -5.94
C ALA A 288 6.53 -9.06 -4.98
N PHE A 289 7.12 -8.85 -3.80
CA PHE A 289 7.21 -9.90 -2.78
C PHE A 289 5.82 -10.42 -2.39
N VAL A 290 4.85 -9.56 -2.14
CA VAL A 290 3.50 -9.96 -1.76
C VAL A 290 2.84 -10.80 -2.86
N LYS A 291 2.84 -10.32 -4.09
CA LYS A 291 2.21 -11.02 -5.23
C LYS A 291 2.92 -12.34 -5.55
N LEU A 292 4.25 -12.34 -5.55
CA LEU A 292 5.03 -13.56 -5.78
C LEU A 292 4.86 -14.58 -4.64
N ALA A 293 4.83 -14.13 -3.38
CA ALA A 293 4.60 -15.01 -2.24
C ALA A 293 3.20 -15.63 -2.26
N GLN A 294 2.17 -14.89 -2.67
CA GLN A 294 0.82 -15.42 -2.89
C GLN A 294 0.83 -16.53 -3.94
N SER A 295 1.46 -16.28 -5.09
CA SER A 295 1.57 -17.25 -6.17
C SER A 295 2.40 -18.49 -5.77
N GLU A 296 3.48 -18.30 -5.01
CA GLU A 296 4.28 -19.42 -4.44
C GLU A 296 3.45 -20.24 -3.44
N TYR A 297 2.62 -19.60 -2.64
CA TYR A 297 1.74 -20.33 -1.72
C TYR A 297 0.70 -21.17 -2.47
N GLN A 298 0.11 -20.64 -3.54
CA GLN A 298 -0.81 -21.39 -4.39
C GLN A 298 -0.14 -22.66 -4.94
N LEU A 299 1.04 -22.50 -5.56
CA LEU A 299 1.81 -23.64 -6.06
C LEU A 299 2.15 -24.65 -4.95
N LEU A 300 2.55 -24.15 -3.78
CA LEU A 300 2.90 -24.98 -2.63
C LEU A 300 1.71 -25.83 -2.13
N THR A 301 0.50 -25.28 -2.14
CA THR A 301 -0.70 -25.99 -1.68
C THR A 301 -1.06 -27.18 -2.54
N GLU A 302 -0.67 -27.18 -3.81
CA GLU A 302 -0.88 -28.31 -4.72
C GLU A 302 0.13 -29.44 -4.51
N ILE A 303 1.34 -29.13 -4.06
CA ILE A 303 2.46 -30.06 -3.97
C ILE A 303 2.69 -30.59 -2.55
N ILE A 304 2.52 -29.73 -1.53
CA ILE A 304 2.87 -30.03 -0.14
C ILE A 304 1.61 -30.36 0.68
N PRO A 305 1.64 -31.40 1.54
CA PRO A 305 0.51 -31.76 2.40
C PRO A 305 0.13 -30.64 3.35
N GLU A 306 -1.16 -30.52 3.64
CA GLU A 306 -1.77 -29.43 4.41
C GLU A 306 -1.05 -29.14 5.73
N HIS A 307 -0.70 -30.18 6.52
CA HIS A 307 -0.07 -29.96 7.83
C HIS A 307 1.38 -29.44 7.74
N HIS A 308 2.01 -29.51 6.58
CA HIS A 308 3.38 -29.03 6.35
C HIS A 308 3.44 -27.72 5.58
N GLN A 309 2.33 -27.31 4.95
CA GLN A 309 2.26 -26.13 4.08
C GLN A 309 2.76 -24.86 4.78
N LYS A 310 2.26 -24.56 5.97
CA LYS A 310 2.61 -23.33 6.70
C LYS A 310 4.09 -23.28 7.08
N LYS A 311 4.65 -24.39 7.54
CA LYS A 311 6.06 -24.46 7.91
C LYS A 311 6.98 -24.40 6.69
N THR A 312 6.63 -25.09 5.61
CA THR A 312 7.39 -25.07 4.37
C THR A 312 7.34 -23.70 3.72
N PHE A 313 6.18 -23.07 3.70
CA PHE A 313 6.01 -21.72 3.21
C PHE A 313 6.81 -20.70 4.02
N ASP A 314 6.75 -20.78 5.35
CA ASP A 314 7.54 -19.93 6.24
C ASP A 314 9.04 -20.00 5.89
N SER A 315 9.56 -21.22 5.70
CA SER A 315 10.96 -21.43 5.28
C SER A 315 11.25 -20.91 3.87
N LEU A 316 10.29 -21.02 2.95
CA LEU A 316 10.45 -20.59 1.56
C LEU A 316 10.62 -19.07 1.43
N ILE A 317 9.87 -18.29 2.19
CA ILE A 317 9.86 -16.83 2.08
C ILE A 317 10.95 -16.14 2.88
N GLN A 318 11.61 -16.82 3.84
CA GLN A 318 12.53 -16.20 4.81
C GLN A 318 13.64 -15.40 4.15
N GLU A 319 14.36 -15.96 3.18
CA GLU A 319 15.52 -15.30 2.55
C GLU A 319 15.12 -13.99 1.85
N ALA A 320 14.06 -14.04 1.06
CA ALA A 320 13.57 -12.87 0.35
C ALA A 320 13.00 -11.81 1.31
N LEU A 321 12.25 -12.23 2.33
CA LEU A 321 11.70 -11.34 3.34
C LEU A 321 12.81 -10.68 4.16
N ASP A 322 13.80 -11.44 4.61
CA ASP A 322 14.93 -10.91 5.39
C ASP A 322 15.76 -9.92 4.57
N SER A 323 15.98 -10.20 3.30
CA SER A 323 16.67 -9.28 2.38
C SER A 323 15.93 -7.95 2.25
N LEU A 324 14.58 -7.98 2.11
CA LEU A 324 13.75 -6.77 2.02
C LEU A 324 13.72 -5.99 3.34
N MET A 325 13.61 -6.69 4.46
CA MET A 325 13.61 -6.03 5.79
C MET A 325 14.97 -5.40 6.09
N LEU A 326 16.07 -6.07 5.76
CA LEU A 326 17.42 -5.53 5.90
C LEU A 326 17.62 -4.28 5.04
N GLU A 327 17.12 -4.28 3.81
CA GLU A 327 17.19 -3.11 2.94
C GLU A 327 16.39 -1.93 3.51
N GLY A 328 15.20 -2.18 4.04
CA GLY A 328 14.40 -1.18 4.76
C GLY A 328 15.16 -0.60 5.98
N GLU A 329 15.78 -1.43 6.79
CA GLU A 329 16.60 -0.98 7.94
C GLU A 329 17.85 -0.21 7.50
N ASN A 330 18.43 -0.53 6.34
CA ASN A 330 19.52 0.25 5.77
C ASN A 330 19.07 1.67 5.37
N ILE A 331 17.87 1.80 4.80
CA ILE A 331 17.27 3.10 4.50
C ILE A 331 17.02 3.89 5.78
N VAL A 332 16.47 3.28 6.82
CA VAL A 332 16.27 3.89 8.14
C VAL A 332 17.60 4.35 8.74
N SER A 333 18.62 3.52 8.66
CA SER A 333 19.96 3.86 9.15
C SER A 333 20.61 5.02 8.37
N ALA A 334 20.37 5.08 7.05
CA ALA A 334 20.80 6.22 6.23
C ALA A 334 20.09 7.51 6.63
N ALA A 335 18.77 7.43 6.88
CA ALA A 335 17.97 8.56 7.37
C ALA A 335 18.45 9.05 8.74
N ARG A 336 18.74 8.16 9.68
CA ARG A 336 19.32 8.52 10.99
C ARG A 336 20.64 9.26 10.86
N ARG A 337 21.51 8.83 9.93
CA ARG A 337 22.76 9.55 9.64
C ARG A 337 22.53 10.91 9.00
N ALA A 338 21.51 11.05 8.16
CA ALA A 338 21.13 12.34 7.56
C ALA A 338 20.61 13.31 8.64
N ILE A 339 19.74 12.86 9.53
CA ILE A 339 19.23 13.63 10.67
C ILE A 339 20.39 14.14 11.53
N ALA A 340 21.36 13.28 11.86
CA ALA A 340 22.54 13.66 12.63
C ALA A 340 23.42 14.73 11.94
N ARG A 341 23.29 14.91 10.64
CA ARG A 341 23.93 15.97 9.85
C ARG A 341 23.03 17.18 9.58
N HIS A 342 21.86 17.22 10.18
CA HIS A 342 20.81 18.23 9.95
C HIS A 342 20.29 18.27 8.49
N ASP A 343 20.40 17.17 7.76
CA ASP A 343 19.81 17.00 6.43
C ASP A 343 18.42 16.36 6.56
N TYR A 344 17.43 17.17 6.82
CA TYR A 344 16.05 16.71 7.06
C TYR A 344 15.31 16.38 5.77
N SER A 345 15.74 16.91 4.63
CA SER A 345 15.10 16.59 3.33
C SER A 345 15.27 15.11 2.97
N ALA A 346 16.38 14.49 3.35
CA ALA A 346 16.60 13.07 3.13
C ALA A 346 15.60 12.17 3.89
N VAL A 347 14.97 12.67 4.95
CA VAL A 347 13.98 11.92 5.72
C VAL A 347 12.65 11.84 4.98
N LEU A 348 12.33 12.81 4.12
CA LEU A 348 11.13 12.77 3.28
C LEU A 348 11.08 11.52 2.38
N ALA A 349 12.24 10.94 2.09
CA ALA A 349 12.35 9.66 1.39
C ALA A 349 11.70 8.48 2.12
N ILE A 350 11.58 8.55 3.45
CA ILE A 350 10.90 7.51 4.26
C ILE A 350 9.39 7.53 4.05
N PHE A 351 8.78 8.69 3.82
CA PHE A 351 7.31 8.81 3.76
C PHE A 351 6.65 7.99 2.65
N PRO A 352 7.12 8.00 1.39
CA PRO A 352 6.53 7.17 0.35
C PRO A 352 6.66 5.68 0.67
N ILE A 353 7.79 5.26 1.25
CA ILE A 353 8.01 3.87 1.66
C ILE A 353 7.05 3.51 2.79
N LEU A 354 6.97 4.34 3.83
CA LEU A 354 6.09 4.10 4.98
C LEU A 354 4.61 4.07 4.58
N LYS A 355 4.18 5.00 3.71
CA LYS A 355 2.83 5.01 3.13
C LYS A 355 2.55 3.69 2.42
N HIS A 356 3.45 3.26 1.55
CA HIS A 356 3.30 2.02 0.80
C HIS A 356 3.28 0.78 1.71
N LEU A 357 4.17 0.69 2.69
CA LEU A 357 4.20 -0.42 3.66
C LEU A 357 2.89 -0.51 4.46
N LYS A 358 2.32 0.62 4.87
CA LYS A 358 1.03 0.65 5.58
C LYS A 358 -0.13 0.24 4.68
N GLN A 359 -0.13 0.65 3.43
CA GLN A 359 -1.15 0.26 2.44
C GLN A 359 -1.08 -1.24 2.12
N THR A 360 0.12 -1.79 1.98
CA THR A 360 0.37 -3.20 1.64
C THR A 360 0.28 -4.12 2.87
N LYS A 361 0.32 -3.57 4.09
CA LYS A 361 0.29 -4.36 5.32
C LYS A 361 -0.85 -5.38 5.40
N PRO A 362 -2.13 -5.08 5.06
CA PRO A 362 -3.21 -6.06 5.08
C PRO A 362 -2.93 -7.26 4.18
N GLU A 363 -2.37 -7.05 3.00
CA GLU A 363 -1.99 -8.12 2.07
C GLU A 363 -0.83 -8.96 2.63
N PHE A 364 0.17 -8.30 3.25
CA PHE A 364 1.24 -8.97 3.98
C PHE A 364 0.70 -9.85 5.11
N ASP A 365 -0.20 -9.33 5.93
CA ASP A 365 -0.79 -10.06 7.05
C ASP A 365 -1.56 -11.29 6.56
N GLN A 366 -2.26 -11.17 5.42
CA GLN A 366 -2.97 -12.27 4.78
C GLN A 366 -2.00 -13.35 4.27
N VAL A 367 -0.95 -12.96 3.56
CA VAL A 367 0.08 -13.87 3.02
C VAL A 367 0.81 -14.60 4.13
N LEU A 368 1.15 -13.89 5.21
CA LEU A 368 1.87 -14.44 6.36
C LEU A 368 0.96 -15.16 7.37
N GLN A 369 -0.33 -15.29 7.09
CA GLN A 369 -1.27 -15.98 7.97
C GLN A 369 -0.85 -17.44 8.17
N GLY A 370 -0.64 -17.82 9.42
CA GLY A 370 -0.21 -19.19 9.80
C GLY A 370 1.31 -19.40 9.83
N THR A 371 2.12 -18.42 9.44
CA THR A 371 3.58 -18.46 9.60
C THR A 371 3.98 -18.21 11.06
N ALA A 372 5.26 -18.35 11.38
CA ALA A 372 5.79 -18.10 12.72
C ALA A 372 5.57 -16.64 13.18
N ALA A 373 5.40 -16.43 14.49
CA ALA A 373 5.23 -15.09 15.06
C ALA A 373 6.42 -14.17 14.77
N SER A 374 7.64 -14.73 14.75
CA SER A 374 8.86 -13.99 14.38
C SER A 374 8.79 -13.45 12.94
N THR A 375 8.25 -14.22 12.01
CA THR A 375 8.06 -13.83 10.60
C THR A 375 7.01 -12.74 10.47
N LYS A 376 5.87 -12.89 11.14
CA LYS A 376 4.78 -11.90 11.14
C LYS A 376 5.19 -10.54 11.70
N ASN A 377 6.08 -10.52 12.67
CA ASN A 377 6.51 -9.30 13.36
C ASN A 377 7.59 -8.51 12.61
N LYS A 378 8.19 -9.05 11.56
CA LYS A 378 9.27 -8.37 10.81
C LYS A 378 8.81 -7.06 10.19
N LEU A 379 7.70 -7.08 9.45
CA LEU A 379 7.15 -5.88 8.83
C LEU A 379 6.66 -4.83 9.85
N PRO A 380 5.86 -5.19 10.88
CA PRO A 380 5.50 -4.25 11.94
C PRO A 380 6.71 -3.61 12.63
N THR A 381 7.77 -4.36 12.87
CA THR A 381 9.01 -3.85 13.47
C THR A 381 9.68 -2.81 12.57
N LEU A 382 9.77 -3.08 11.26
CA LEU A 382 10.32 -2.13 10.29
C LEU A 382 9.47 -0.85 10.21
N ILE A 383 8.14 -0.98 10.17
CA ILE A 383 7.21 0.16 10.17
C ILE A 383 7.44 1.02 11.42
N THR A 384 7.52 0.42 12.60
CA THR A 384 7.76 1.13 13.86
C THR A 384 9.14 1.83 13.86
N SER A 385 10.17 1.17 13.33
CA SER A 385 11.51 1.75 13.17
C SER A 385 11.51 2.99 12.27
N MET A 386 10.77 2.94 11.15
CA MET A 386 10.59 4.07 10.25
C MET A 386 9.78 5.20 10.90
N GLU A 387 8.67 4.88 11.56
CA GLU A 387 7.83 5.85 12.25
C GLU A 387 8.59 6.60 13.34
N THR A 388 9.34 5.88 14.17
CA THR A 388 10.15 6.46 15.23
C THR A 388 11.24 7.38 14.67
N THR A 389 11.91 6.94 13.62
CA THR A 389 12.96 7.74 12.96
C THR A 389 12.39 8.99 12.30
N GLY A 390 11.26 8.86 11.60
CA GLY A 390 10.59 9.99 10.96
C GLY A 390 10.03 10.99 11.97
N ALA A 391 9.39 10.54 13.04
CA ALA A 391 8.88 11.41 14.11
C ALA A 391 10.02 12.18 14.80
N LYS A 392 11.12 11.51 15.09
CA LYS A 392 12.32 12.15 15.65
C LYS A 392 12.87 13.22 14.70
N ALA A 393 12.91 12.93 13.41
CA ALA A 393 13.35 13.92 12.41
C ALA A 393 12.45 15.15 12.35
N LEU A 394 11.14 14.98 12.43
CA LEU A 394 10.20 16.10 12.47
C LEU A 394 10.39 16.96 13.73
N GLU A 395 10.61 16.34 14.86
CA GLU A 395 10.87 17.04 16.12
C GLU A 395 12.20 17.83 16.06
N GLU A 396 13.29 17.17 15.66
CA GLU A 396 14.59 17.81 15.50
C GLU A 396 14.58 18.93 14.46
N PHE A 397 13.79 18.78 13.38
CA PHE A 397 13.59 19.86 12.41
C PHE A 397 12.94 21.09 13.04
N ALA A 398 11.86 20.92 13.79
CA ALA A 398 11.20 22.02 14.49
C ALA A 398 12.14 22.72 15.47
N ASP A 399 12.97 21.95 16.18
CA ASP A 399 13.97 22.48 17.10
C ASP A 399 15.13 23.15 16.38
N SER A 400 15.55 22.64 15.23
CA SER A 400 16.61 23.27 14.41
C SER A 400 16.20 24.66 13.93
N ILE A 401 14.92 24.85 13.55
CA ILE A 401 14.40 26.17 13.18
C ILE A 401 14.39 27.10 14.36
N LYS A 402 13.98 26.63 15.55
CA LYS A 402 13.98 27.44 16.77
C LYS A 402 15.38 27.90 17.15
N ASN A 403 16.35 27.03 17.01
CA ASN A 403 17.73 27.22 17.50
C ASN A 403 18.69 27.68 16.39
N ASP A 404 18.20 28.01 15.19
CA ASP A 404 19.07 28.52 14.11
C ASP A 404 19.76 29.81 14.53
N PRO A 405 21.12 29.87 14.47
CA PRO A 405 21.85 30.96 15.09
C PRO A 405 21.70 32.28 14.35
N ASP A 406 21.62 33.36 15.14
CA ASP A 406 21.58 34.74 14.66
C ASP A 406 22.99 35.24 14.35
N LYS A 407 23.46 35.05 13.12
CA LYS A 407 24.80 35.47 12.70
C LYS A 407 24.70 36.56 11.63
N GLU A 408 25.40 37.67 11.84
CA GLU A 408 25.37 38.83 10.95
C GLU A 408 25.71 38.47 9.50
N TYR A 409 26.64 37.56 9.27
CA TYR A 409 27.03 37.16 7.92
C TYR A 409 25.98 36.35 7.17
N ASN A 410 24.98 35.76 7.86
CA ASN A 410 23.87 35.03 7.25
C ASN A 410 22.65 35.90 7.00
N MET A 411 22.66 37.16 7.49
CA MET A 411 21.54 38.06 7.32
C MET A 411 21.57 38.74 5.95
N PRO A 412 20.43 38.77 5.21
CA PRO A 412 20.36 39.48 3.95
C PRO A 412 20.55 40.96 4.17
N LYS A 413 21.55 41.56 3.53
CA LYS A 413 21.89 43.01 3.70
C LYS A 413 20.81 43.97 3.21
N ASP A 414 19.96 43.45 2.33
CA ASP A 414 18.86 44.19 1.70
C ASP A 414 17.48 43.96 2.38
N GLY A 415 17.44 43.19 3.44
CA GLY A 415 16.22 42.84 4.16
C GLY A 415 15.27 41.88 3.45
N THR A 416 15.73 41.16 2.41
CA THR A 416 14.91 40.17 1.69
C THR A 416 14.60 38.94 2.53
N VAL A 417 13.88 37.96 1.96
CA VAL A 417 13.47 36.72 2.63
C VAL A 417 14.72 35.92 3.03
N HIS A 418 14.74 35.46 4.29
CA HIS A 418 15.82 34.64 4.81
C HIS A 418 15.74 33.20 4.27
N GLU A 419 16.87 32.58 4.02
CA GLU A 419 16.97 31.19 3.54
C GLU A 419 16.24 30.21 4.48
N LEU A 420 16.34 30.42 5.79
CA LEU A 420 15.61 29.62 6.78
C LEU A 420 14.10 29.60 6.52
N THR A 421 13.51 30.76 6.17
CA THR A 421 12.08 30.88 5.88
C THR A 421 11.69 30.09 4.64
N SER A 422 12.44 30.24 3.55
CA SER A 422 12.15 29.53 2.30
C SER A 422 12.32 28.00 2.47
N ASN A 423 13.37 27.56 3.16
CA ASN A 423 13.64 26.15 3.40
C ASN A 423 12.58 25.52 4.33
N ALA A 424 12.17 26.24 5.39
CA ALA A 424 11.13 25.77 6.28
C ALA A 424 9.77 25.61 5.57
N ILE A 425 9.39 26.59 4.78
CA ILE A 425 8.14 26.53 4.02
C ILE A 425 8.19 25.41 2.96
N LEU A 426 9.28 25.27 2.24
CA LEU A 426 9.47 24.19 1.26
C LEU A 426 9.30 22.81 1.92
N PHE A 427 9.94 22.61 3.06
CA PHE A 427 9.79 21.37 3.82
C PHE A 427 8.35 21.10 4.22
N LEU A 428 7.64 22.11 4.74
CA LEU A 428 6.22 21.97 5.11
C LEU A 428 5.32 21.69 3.89
N GLN A 429 5.62 22.27 2.74
CA GLN A 429 4.91 21.97 1.49
C GLN A 429 5.12 20.52 1.03
N GLN A 430 6.32 20.00 1.15
CA GLN A 430 6.62 18.60 0.83
C GLN A 430 5.91 17.61 1.77
N LEU A 431 5.61 18.00 3.02
CA LEU A 431 4.79 17.18 3.92
C LEU A 431 3.33 17.06 3.48
N LEU A 432 2.82 17.97 2.65
CA LEU A 432 1.43 17.91 2.17
C LEU A 432 1.13 16.64 1.37
N ASP A 433 2.09 16.15 0.60
CA ASP A 433 1.95 14.92 -0.19
C ASP A 433 1.79 13.68 0.70
N PHE A 434 2.13 13.79 1.98
CA PHE A 434 2.14 12.71 2.95
C PHE A 434 1.34 13.02 4.22
N GLN A 435 0.28 13.81 4.13
CA GLN A 435 -0.52 14.27 5.29
C GLN A 435 -0.96 13.14 6.22
N GLU A 436 -1.55 12.09 5.64
CA GLU A 436 -2.05 10.95 6.42
C GLU A 436 -0.90 10.17 7.06
N THR A 437 0.16 9.92 6.31
CA THR A 437 1.33 9.16 6.79
C THR A 437 2.06 9.92 7.89
N ALA A 438 2.31 11.21 7.70
CA ALA A 438 2.97 12.06 8.69
C ALA A 438 2.11 12.23 9.96
N GLY A 439 0.81 12.45 9.80
CA GLY A 439 -0.12 12.56 10.92
C GLY A 439 -0.25 11.25 11.71
N ALA A 440 -0.36 10.11 11.03
CA ALA A 440 -0.41 8.80 11.67
C ALA A 440 0.91 8.45 12.38
N MET A 441 2.04 8.85 11.81
CA MET A 441 3.35 8.68 12.40
C MET A 441 3.49 9.50 13.69
N LEU A 442 3.06 10.75 13.70
CA LEU A 442 3.03 11.58 14.91
C LEU A 442 2.11 10.99 15.98
N ALA A 443 0.97 10.43 15.59
CA ALA A 443 0.02 9.78 16.47
C ALA A 443 0.61 8.51 17.12
N SER A 444 1.34 7.70 16.37
CA SER A 444 1.93 6.44 16.84
C SER A 444 2.98 6.62 17.93
N GLN A 445 3.62 7.80 18.00
CA GLN A 445 4.66 8.12 18.99
C GLN A 445 4.13 8.69 20.31
N VAL A 446 2.80 8.65 20.55
CA VAL A 446 2.17 9.16 21.79
C VAL A 446 2.54 10.63 22.08
N LEU A 447 2.69 11.44 21.04
CA LEU A 447 3.03 12.87 21.16
C LEU A 447 1.84 13.74 21.59
N GLY A 448 0.67 13.14 21.86
CA GLY A 448 -0.53 13.85 22.31
C GLY A 448 -0.30 14.74 23.52
N ASP A 449 0.45 14.28 24.50
CA ASP A 449 0.78 15.05 25.72
C ASP A 449 1.72 16.22 25.42
N THR A 450 2.63 16.06 24.46
CA THR A 450 3.59 17.11 24.07
C THR A 450 2.92 18.27 23.36
N TYR A 451 1.81 18.02 22.65
CA TYR A 451 1.09 19.03 21.87
C TYR A 451 -0.16 19.58 22.58
N ASN A 452 -0.48 19.16 23.81
CA ASN A 452 -1.67 19.58 24.55
C ASN A 452 -2.97 19.47 23.74
N ILE A 453 -3.11 18.40 22.97
CA ILE A 453 -4.35 18.14 22.23
C ILE A 453 -5.27 17.34 23.16
N PRO A 454 -6.45 17.88 23.53
CA PRO A 454 -7.42 17.13 24.30
C PRO A 454 -7.89 15.93 23.47
N LEU A 455 -7.59 14.72 23.90
CA LEU A 455 -8.15 13.49 23.35
C LEU A 455 -9.64 13.45 23.69
N ASP A 456 -10.50 13.37 22.69
CA ASP A 456 -11.93 13.13 22.92
C ASP A 456 -12.08 11.70 23.50
N PRO A 457 -12.73 11.53 24.67
CA PRO A 457 -12.96 10.22 25.27
C PRO A 457 -13.70 9.22 24.36
N ARG A 458 -14.38 9.71 23.34
CA ARG A 458 -15.06 8.88 22.31
C ARG A 458 -14.12 8.29 21.28
N GLU A 459 -12.96 8.88 21.06
CA GLU A 459 -11.95 8.40 20.11
C GLU A 459 -11.06 7.30 20.72
N THR A 460 -11.00 7.19 22.06
CA THR A 460 -10.22 6.15 22.75
C THR A 460 -10.92 4.79 22.85
N SER A 461 -12.21 4.70 22.54
CA SER A 461 -13.01 3.47 22.69
C SER A 461 -13.15 2.65 21.40
N SER A 462 -12.70 3.12 20.25
CA SER A 462 -12.70 2.37 19.00
C SER A 462 -11.30 1.80 18.73
N SER A 463 -11.20 0.48 18.89
CA SER A 463 -10.10 -0.42 18.54
C SER A 463 -8.74 0.22 18.19
N ALA A 464 -7.72 -0.22 18.88
CA ALA A 464 -6.31 0.24 18.90
C ALA A 464 -5.57 0.39 17.54
N ASN A 465 -6.23 0.38 16.39
CA ASN A 465 -5.60 0.38 15.08
C ASN A 465 -6.08 1.49 14.12
N SER A 466 -6.96 2.38 14.54
CA SER A 466 -7.41 3.47 13.69
C SER A 466 -7.54 4.76 14.50
N TYR A 467 -6.43 5.47 14.68
CA TYR A 467 -6.56 6.90 14.95
C TYR A 467 -7.39 7.48 13.81
N SER A 468 -8.47 8.20 14.13
CA SER A 468 -9.30 8.79 13.09
C SER A 468 -8.42 9.69 12.20
N SER A 469 -8.68 9.71 10.92
CA SER A 469 -7.99 10.59 9.95
C SER A 469 -8.02 12.06 10.42
N GLU A 470 -9.07 12.43 11.12
CA GLU A 470 -9.22 13.75 11.72
C GLU A 470 -8.22 14.00 12.86
N PHE A 471 -7.98 13.03 13.72
CA PHE A 471 -6.97 13.16 14.79
C PHE A 471 -5.56 13.29 14.23
N SER A 472 -5.19 12.46 13.25
CA SER A 472 -3.92 12.56 12.54
C SER A 472 -3.73 13.92 11.87
N ARG A 473 -4.79 14.44 11.26
CA ARG A 473 -4.80 15.77 10.64
C ARG A 473 -4.63 16.89 11.65
N LYS A 474 -5.27 16.80 12.82
CA LYS A 474 -5.08 17.77 13.93
C LYS A 474 -3.64 17.76 14.45
N LEU A 475 -3.04 16.56 14.62
CA LEU A 475 -1.65 16.44 15.06
C LEU A 475 -0.67 17.06 14.05
N LEU A 476 -0.85 16.79 12.77
CA LEU A 476 -0.02 17.40 11.73
C LEU A 476 -0.21 18.92 11.67
N SER A 477 -1.46 19.41 11.79
CA SER A 477 -1.74 20.84 11.90
C SER A 477 -1.03 21.50 13.07
N THR A 478 -1.07 20.86 14.24
CA THR A 478 -0.39 21.34 15.45
C THR A 478 1.12 21.36 15.27
N TYR A 479 1.69 20.34 14.64
CA TYR A 479 3.11 20.30 14.31
C TYR A 479 3.51 21.44 13.37
N ILE A 480 2.75 21.68 12.29
CA ILE A 480 3.00 22.77 11.35
C ILE A 480 2.91 24.11 12.06
N CYS A 481 1.92 24.31 12.92
CA CYS A 481 1.78 25.54 13.72
C CYS A 481 2.98 25.73 14.68
N LYS A 482 3.50 24.65 15.26
CA LYS A 482 4.73 24.69 16.08
C LYS A 482 5.94 25.13 15.26
N VAL A 483 6.12 24.58 14.06
CA VAL A 483 7.23 24.97 13.16
C VAL A 483 7.11 26.44 12.75
N LEU A 484 5.92 26.89 12.35
CA LEU A 484 5.68 28.28 11.99
C LEU A 484 5.88 29.23 13.17
N GLY A 485 5.47 28.84 14.38
CA GLY A 485 5.70 29.60 15.61
C GLY A 485 7.19 29.72 15.94
N ASN A 486 7.94 28.62 15.83
CA ASN A 486 9.40 28.60 16.01
C ASN A 486 10.09 29.49 14.97
N LEU A 487 9.66 29.43 13.72
CA LEU A 487 10.18 30.27 12.65
C LEU A 487 9.93 31.76 12.93
N GLN A 488 8.72 32.11 13.34
CA GLN A 488 8.35 33.50 13.70
C GLN A 488 9.22 34.04 14.85
N LEU A 489 9.42 33.23 15.92
CA LEU A 489 10.28 33.60 17.04
C LEU A 489 11.73 33.78 16.63
N ASN A 490 12.24 32.90 15.80
CA ASN A 490 13.61 32.97 15.28
C ASN A 490 13.81 34.20 14.38
N LEU A 491 12.84 34.49 13.49
CA LEU A 491 12.86 35.71 12.65
C LEU A 491 12.86 36.97 13.47
N LEU A 492 12.08 37.01 14.56
CA LEU A 492 12.09 38.13 15.51
C LEU A 492 13.44 38.29 16.20
N SER A 493 14.13 37.20 16.52
CA SER A 493 15.49 37.26 17.05
C SER A 493 16.46 37.79 16.02
N LYS A 494 16.42 37.23 14.81
CA LYS A 494 17.29 37.59 13.68
C LYS A 494 17.09 39.09 13.30
N SER A 495 15.87 39.61 13.35
CA SER A 495 15.59 40.97 13.00
C SER A 495 16.32 42.00 13.87
N LYS A 496 16.69 41.60 15.09
CA LYS A 496 17.46 42.47 16.04
C LYS A 496 18.94 42.60 15.69
N VAL A 497 19.44 41.79 14.76
CA VAL A 497 20.80 41.92 14.25
C VAL A 497 20.99 43.18 13.41
N TYR A 498 19.92 43.65 12.77
CA TYR A 498 19.97 44.93 12.02
C TYR A 498 20.04 46.13 12.97
N GLU A 499 21.00 47.01 12.75
CA GLU A 499 21.12 48.26 13.49
C GLU A 499 20.00 49.24 13.11
N ASP A 500 19.58 49.21 11.84
CA ASP A 500 18.48 50.03 11.33
C ASP A 500 17.12 49.38 11.61
N THR A 501 16.29 50.04 12.43
CA THR A 501 14.97 49.55 12.79
C THR A 501 13.99 49.48 11.61
N ALA A 502 14.20 50.34 10.58
CA ALA A 502 13.39 50.29 9.37
C ALA A 502 13.74 49.09 8.50
N LEU A 503 15.03 48.77 8.38
CA LEU A 503 15.49 47.56 7.68
C LEU A 503 15.05 46.31 8.41
N SER A 504 15.12 46.28 9.74
CA SER A 504 14.56 45.24 10.58
C SER A 504 13.07 44.99 10.30
N ALA A 505 12.28 46.08 10.19
CA ALA A 505 10.86 46.00 9.86
C ALA A 505 10.62 45.48 8.43
N ILE A 506 11.40 45.92 7.44
CA ILE A 506 11.31 45.42 6.06
C ILE A 506 11.65 43.91 6.00
N PHE A 507 12.68 43.50 6.71
CA PHE A 507 13.03 42.07 6.81
C PHE A 507 11.87 41.24 7.35
N LEU A 508 11.27 41.63 8.47
CA LEU A 508 10.12 40.90 9.05
C LEU A 508 8.90 40.95 8.11
N HIS A 509 8.61 42.10 7.52
CA HIS A 509 7.55 42.25 6.52
C HIS A 509 7.72 41.23 5.37
N ASN A 510 8.91 41.18 4.77
CA ASN A 510 9.19 40.32 3.64
C ASN A 510 9.01 38.84 4.01
N ASN A 511 9.50 38.45 5.18
CA ASN A 511 9.41 37.05 5.64
C ASN A 511 7.97 36.65 5.99
N TYR A 512 7.23 37.52 6.70
CA TYR A 512 5.82 37.24 7.04
C TYR A 512 4.92 37.22 5.79
N ASN A 513 5.17 38.11 4.84
CA ASN A 513 4.44 38.13 3.58
C ASN A 513 4.77 36.84 2.74
N TYR A 514 6.02 36.43 2.70
CA TYR A 514 6.41 35.20 2.04
C TYR A 514 5.72 33.98 2.65
N ILE A 515 5.69 33.87 3.98
CA ILE A 515 5.00 32.81 4.70
C ILE A 515 3.50 32.83 4.34
N LEU A 516 2.83 33.97 4.48
CA LEU A 516 1.40 34.11 4.21
C LEU A 516 1.05 33.72 2.76
N LYS A 517 1.77 34.26 1.77
CA LYS A 517 1.52 33.93 0.35
C LYS A 517 1.79 32.48 0.02
N SER A 518 2.83 31.89 0.62
CA SER A 518 3.13 30.48 0.44
C SER A 518 2.06 29.58 1.06
N LEU A 519 1.55 29.91 2.24
CA LEU A 519 0.43 29.22 2.87
C LEU A 519 -0.85 29.30 2.02
N GLN A 520 -1.13 30.46 1.42
CA GLN A 520 -2.31 30.68 0.58
C GLN A 520 -2.23 29.97 -0.78
N LYS A 521 -1.03 29.91 -1.39
CA LYS A 521 -0.80 29.24 -2.67
C LYS A 521 -0.82 27.72 -2.57
N SER A 522 -0.57 27.19 -1.40
CA SER A 522 -0.59 25.77 -1.10
C SER A 522 -1.78 25.42 -0.21
N GLU A 523 -2.11 24.15 -0.11
CA GLU A 523 -3.14 23.66 0.83
C GLU A 523 -2.75 23.79 2.31
N LEU A 524 -1.53 24.27 2.61
CA LEU A 524 -1.06 24.50 3.98
C LEU A 524 -1.98 25.40 4.79
N ILE A 525 -2.58 26.42 4.17
CA ILE A 525 -3.50 27.31 4.87
C ILE A 525 -4.72 26.58 5.44
N GLN A 526 -5.25 25.61 4.71
CA GLN A 526 -6.39 24.79 5.15
C GLN A 526 -5.99 23.90 6.33
N LEU A 527 -4.79 23.33 6.27
CA LEU A 527 -4.26 22.45 7.31
C LEU A 527 -3.93 23.27 8.59
N VAL A 528 -3.29 24.42 8.45
CA VAL A 528 -3.02 25.33 9.57
C VAL A 528 -4.31 25.81 10.24
N SER A 529 -5.36 26.07 9.47
CA SER A 529 -6.67 26.53 9.95
C SER A 529 -7.38 25.51 10.84
N VAL A 530 -7.03 24.24 10.78
CA VAL A 530 -7.58 23.21 11.67
C VAL A 530 -7.29 23.54 13.14
N THR A 531 -6.08 24.00 13.43
CA THR A 531 -5.65 24.38 14.80
C THR A 531 -5.72 25.88 15.05
N GLN A 532 -5.29 26.69 14.07
CA GLN A 532 -5.25 28.15 14.14
C GLN A 532 -6.20 28.78 13.12
N LYS A 533 -7.48 28.91 13.47
CA LYS A 533 -8.53 29.44 12.58
C LYS A 533 -8.26 30.87 12.09
N LYS A 534 -7.49 31.63 12.83
CA LYS A 534 -7.16 33.05 12.53
C LYS A 534 -5.73 33.23 12.03
N ALA A 535 -5.06 32.19 11.57
CA ALA A 535 -3.66 32.26 11.13
C ALA A 535 -3.44 33.33 10.05
N GLU A 536 -4.31 33.37 9.05
CA GLU A 536 -4.24 34.36 7.96
C GLU A 536 -4.36 35.81 8.47
N SER A 537 -5.35 36.08 9.30
CA SER A 537 -5.53 37.43 9.88
C SER A 537 -4.36 37.80 10.79
N SER A 538 -3.83 36.86 11.54
CA SER A 538 -2.66 37.11 12.40
C SER A 538 -1.41 37.48 11.58
N TYR A 539 -1.13 36.81 10.48
CA TYR A 539 -0.03 37.22 9.60
C TYR A 539 -0.25 38.55 8.93
N ARG A 540 -1.50 38.86 8.52
CA ARG A 540 -1.84 40.20 7.98
C ARG A 540 -1.61 41.31 9.01
N GLU A 541 -1.98 41.06 10.27
CA GLU A 541 -1.71 42.01 11.36
C GLU A 541 -0.23 42.22 11.61
N LEU A 542 0.57 41.12 11.60
CA LEU A 542 2.02 41.21 11.74
C LEU A 542 2.66 42.00 10.58
N ILE A 543 2.23 41.75 9.35
CA ILE A 543 2.69 42.50 8.17
C ILE A 543 2.37 44.00 8.33
N GLU A 544 1.16 44.34 8.70
CA GLU A 544 0.74 45.69 8.89
C GLU A 544 1.54 46.42 10.00
N GLN A 545 1.79 45.76 11.11
CA GLN A 545 2.64 46.26 12.18
C GLN A 545 4.06 46.61 11.68
N GLN A 546 4.63 45.80 10.80
CA GLN A 546 5.95 46.06 10.23
C GLN A 546 5.91 47.23 9.26
N ILE A 547 4.87 47.35 8.44
CA ILE A 547 4.67 48.52 7.56
C ILE A 547 4.61 49.81 8.39
N GLN A 548 3.83 49.81 9.46
CA GLN A 548 3.72 50.96 10.37
C GLN A 548 5.06 51.29 11.03
N THR A 549 5.82 50.29 11.43
CA THR A 549 7.16 50.50 11.99
C THR A 549 8.12 51.08 10.97
N TYR A 550 8.08 50.59 9.73
CA TYR A 550 8.83 51.19 8.62
C TYR A 550 8.45 52.63 8.37
N GLN A 551 7.16 52.94 8.31
CA GLN A 551 6.65 54.31 8.09
C GLN A 551 7.12 55.29 9.18
N ARG A 552 7.24 54.84 10.42
CA ARG A 552 7.78 55.67 11.52
C ARG A 552 9.21 56.18 11.26
N SER A 553 10.00 55.47 10.50
CA SER A 553 11.37 55.87 10.13
C SER A 553 11.38 57.20 9.35
N TRP A 554 10.30 57.49 8.62
CA TRP A 554 10.12 58.71 7.85
C TRP A 554 9.62 59.88 8.69
N PHE A 555 9.10 59.65 9.89
CA PHE A 555 8.54 60.73 10.73
C PHE A 555 9.56 61.78 11.07
N LYS A 556 10.83 61.47 11.27
CA LYS A 556 11.91 62.41 11.52
C LYS A 556 12.08 63.38 10.36
N VAL A 557 11.90 62.92 9.12
CA VAL A 557 12.01 63.78 7.93
C VAL A 557 10.72 64.58 7.73
N ILE A 558 9.56 63.94 7.97
CA ILE A 558 8.25 64.62 7.85
C ILE A 558 8.06 65.67 8.95
N GLU A 559 8.65 65.49 10.14
CA GLU A 559 8.56 66.44 11.27
C GLU A 559 9.12 67.81 10.89
N TYR A 560 10.14 67.89 10.02
CA TYR A 560 10.60 69.15 9.49
C TYR A 560 9.47 69.97 8.74
N LEU A 561 8.53 69.22 8.14
CA LEU A 561 7.42 69.78 7.35
C LEU A 561 6.18 70.04 8.17
N THR A 562 5.92 69.32 9.22
CA THR A 562 4.66 69.26 9.98
C THR A 562 4.76 69.80 11.40
N ASP A 563 5.85 70.50 11.73
CA ASP A 563 6.06 71.09 13.05
C ASP A 563 4.90 72.05 13.44
N ARG A 564 4.13 71.64 14.43
CA ARG A 564 2.94 72.37 14.94
C ARG A 564 3.31 73.62 15.72
N ASN A 565 4.51 73.75 16.22
CA ASN A 565 5.00 74.85 17.02
C ASN A 565 5.59 75.97 16.14
N MET A 566 5.54 75.83 14.83
CA MET A 566 6.05 76.81 13.90
C MET A 566 5.10 78.10 13.90
N PRO A 567 5.66 79.32 14.07
CA PRO A 567 4.88 80.53 14.01
C PRO A 567 4.15 80.70 12.68
N VAL A 568 2.97 81.31 12.73
CA VAL A 568 2.23 81.72 11.53
C VAL A 568 2.85 83.00 10.99
N PHE A 569 3.40 82.91 9.79
CA PHE A 569 4.00 84.08 9.11
C PHE A 569 2.98 84.69 8.15
N GLN A 570 2.89 86.05 8.18
CA GLN A 570 2.01 86.78 7.25
C GLN A 570 2.79 87.17 5.99
N PRO A 571 2.18 87.09 4.79
CA PRO A 571 2.78 87.55 3.55
C PRO A 571 3.12 89.04 3.63
N GLY A 572 4.32 89.50 3.19
CA GLY A 572 4.76 90.86 3.15
C GLY A 572 5.36 91.44 4.45
N VAL A 573 5.35 90.67 5.57
CA VAL A 573 6.02 91.02 6.82
C VAL A 573 7.49 90.65 6.77
N LYS A 574 8.39 91.60 7.19
CA LYS A 574 9.83 91.40 7.25
C LYS A 574 10.15 90.39 8.38
N LEU A 575 10.62 89.21 8.03
CA LEU A 575 11.02 88.13 8.98
C LEU A 575 12.27 88.55 9.77
N LYS A 576 12.31 88.22 11.06
CA LYS A 576 13.52 88.28 11.89
C LYS A 576 14.57 87.24 11.41
N ASP A 577 15.82 87.48 11.66
CA ASP A 577 16.90 86.58 11.23
C ASP A 577 16.79 85.18 11.81
N LYS A 578 16.31 85.10 13.06
CA LYS A 578 16.02 83.77 13.69
C LYS A 578 14.90 82.99 12.97
N GLU A 579 13.85 83.70 12.54
CA GLU A 579 12.73 83.12 11.80
C GLU A 579 13.14 82.68 10.40
N ARG A 580 13.97 83.46 9.70
CA ARG A 580 14.52 83.12 8.40
C ARG A 580 15.43 81.87 8.51
N GLN A 581 16.23 81.83 9.57
CA GLN A 581 17.14 80.69 9.79
C GLN A 581 16.32 79.44 10.12
N MET A 582 15.28 79.50 10.96
CA MET A 582 14.41 78.37 11.27
C MET A 582 13.74 77.82 10.02
N ILE A 583 13.25 78.66 9.10
CA ILE A 583 12.66 78.14 7.82
C ILE A 583 13.75 77.43 6.95
N LYS A 584 14.91 78.03 6.86
CA LYS A 584 16.05 77.46 6.12
C LYS A 584 16.45 76.10 6.70
N ASP A 585 16.52 75.98 8.02
CA ASP A 585 16.90 74.74 8.70
C ASP A 585 15.82 73.69 8.50
N LYS A 586 14.55 74.01 8.44
CA LYS A 586 13.48 73.11 8.12
C LYS A 586 13.59 72.57 6.69
N PHE A 587 13.77 73.46 5.69
CA PHE A 587 13.99 73.01 4.29
C PHE A 587 15.22 72.18 4.14
N LYS A 588 16.34 72.59 4.75
CA LYS A 588 17.61 71.84 4.70
C LYS A 588 17.47 70.50 5.37
N GLY A 589 16.89 70.45 6.57
CA GLY A 589 16.69 69.17 7.31
C GLY A 589 15.83 68.18 6.53
N PHE A 590 14.75 68.66 5.88
CA PHE A 590 13.93 67.79 5.01
C PHE A 590 14.73 67.31 3.80
N ASN A 591 15.40 68.18 3.06
CA ASN A 591 16.14 67.81 1.87
C ASN A 591 17.25 66.80 2.18
N ASP A 592 18.08 67.11 3.19
CA ASP A 592 19.20 66.26 3.60
C ASP A 592 18.68 64.91 4.10
N GLY A 593 17.63 64.90 4.91
CA GLY A 593 17.00 63.68 5.44
C GLY A 593 16.35 62.81 4.34
N LEU A 594 15.68 63.43 3.37
CA LEU A 594 15.08 62.76 2.22
C LEU A 594 16.17 62.08 1.37
N GLU A 595 17.26 62.79 1.06
CA GLU A 595 18.37 62.28 0.28
C GLU A 595 19.04 61.09 0.98
N GLU A 596 19.27 61.20 2.28
CA GLU A 596 19.85 60.16 3.10
C GLU A 596 19.01 58.92 3.13
N LEU A 597 17.70 59.06 3.43
CA LEU A 597 16.77 57.93 3.43
C LEU A 597 16.67 57.25 2.06
N CYS A 598 16.52 58.04 0.99
CA CYS A 598 16.46 57.47 -0.35
C CYS A 598 17.75 56.75 -0.75
N LYS A 599 18.94 57.28 -0.38
CA LYS A 599 20.21 56.64 -0.61
C LYS A 599 20.33 55.30 0.11
N ILE A 600 19.92 55.23 1.37
CA ILE A 600 19.98 54.03 2.19
C ILE A 600 18.95 53.00 1.70
N GLN A 601 17.67 53.41 1.52
CA GLN A 601 16.58 52.50 1.24
C GLN A 601 16.47 52.07 -0.22
N LYS A 602 17.21 52.71 -1.14
CA LYS A 602 17.28 52.29 -2.55
C LYS A 602 17.86 50.88 -2.72
N VAL A 603 18.78 50.48 -1.85
CA VAL A 603 19.46 49.18 -1.90
C VAL A 603 18.70 48.08 -1.11
N TRP A 604 17.60 48.41 -0.45
CA TRP A 604 16.77 47.40 0.21
C TRP A 604 15.83 46.72 -0.79
N ALA A 605 15.35 45.54 -0.46
CA ALA A 605 14.51 44.74 -1.32
C ALA A 605 13.14 44.50 -0.70
N ILE A 606 12.07 44.66 -1.49
CA ILE A 606 10.75 44.10 -1.24
C ILE A 606 10.41 43.24 -2.48
N PRO A 607 10.62 41.91 -2.44
CA PRO A 607 10.47 41.06 -3.61
C PRO A 607 9.05 41.01 -4.16
N ASP A 608 8.04 41.10 -3.28
CA ASP A 608 6.66 41.10 -3.67
C ASP A 608 6.23 42.47 -4.29
N LYS A 609 5.86 42.41 -5.57
CA LYS A 609 5.52 43.62 -6.34
C LYS A 609 4.34 44.36 -5.75
N GLU A 610 3.25 43.68 -5.34
CA GLU A 610 2.07 44.30 -4.79
C GLU A 610 2.38 45.02 -3.48
N GLN A 611 3.14 44.41 -2.59
CA GLN A 611 3.56 44.97 -1.32
C GLN A 611 4.51 46.15 -1.54
N ARG A 612 5.47 46.01 -2.45
CA ARG A 612 6.40 47.08 -2.81
C ARG A 612 5.65 48.31 -3.33
N ASP A 613 4.76 48.13 -4.28
CA ASP A 613 4.02 49.21 -4.88
C ASP A 613 3.05 49.87 -3.85
N ALA A 614 2.40 49.05 -3.00
CA ALA A 614 1.53 49.56 -1.93
C ALA A 614 2.30 50.41 -0.90
N ILE A 615 3.47 49.97 -0.47
CA ILE A 615 4.30 50.72 0.48
C ILE A 615 4.83 52.03 -0.16
N ARG A 616 5.29 51.97 -1.41
CA ARG A 616 5.70 53.16 -2.16
C ARG A 616 4.55 54.19 -2.26
N GLN A 617 3.35 53.76 -2.63
CA GLN A 617 2.19 54.63 -2.77
C GLN A 617 1.78 55.25 -1.45
N ALA A 618 1.71 54.47 -0.37
CA ALA A 618 1.41 54.95 0.96
C ALA A 618 2.45 56.02 1.41
N GLN A 619 3.72 55.75 1.16
CA GLN A 619 4.81 56.64 1.54
C GLN A 619 4.83 57.90 0.71
N LYS A 620 4.62 57.82 -0.63
CA LYS A 620 4.43 58.99 -1.51
C LYS A 620 3.34 59.89 -1.00
N LYS A 621 2.16 59.32 -0.71
CA LYS A 621 1.00 60.10 -0.25
C LYS A 621 1.34 60.91 0.99
N ILE A 622 1.90 60.30 2.02
CA ILE A 622 2.20 60.96 3.30
C ILE A 622 3.26 62.06 3.11
N VAL A 623 4.37 61.74 2.42
CA VAL A 623 5.49 62.69 2.26
C VAL A 623 5.14 63.83 1.32
N THR A 624 4.51 63.54 0.18
CA THR A 624 4.20 64.56 -0.83
C THR A 624 3.09 65.49 -0.39
N GLU A 625 2.07 65.01 0.30
CA GLU A 625 1.01 65.87 0.88
C GLU A 625 1.61 66.84 1.92
N ALA A 626 2.45 66.33 2.82
CA ALA A 626 3.12 67.17 3.82
C ALA A 626 4.05 68.21 3.14
N TYR A 627 4.80 67.75 2.11
CA TYR A 627 5.70 68.69 1.40
C TYR A 627 4.98 69.71 0.57
N ARG A 628 3.90 69.40 -0.12
CA ARG A 628 3.04 70.36 -0.84
C ARG A 628 2.42 71.41 0.12
N ALA A 629 1.88 71.00 1.24
CA ALA A 629 1.35 71.85 2.26
C ALA A 629 2.44 72.78 2.81
N PHE A 630 3.64 72.28 3.02
CA PHE A 630 4.79 73.05 3.48
C PHE A 630 5.24 74.10 2.44
N LEU A 631 5.36 73.67 1.15
CA LEU A 631 5.67 74.61 0.07
C LEU A 631 4.64 75.69 -0.09
N GLN A 632 3.32 75.39 -0.01
CA GLN A 632 2.23 76.36 -0.07
C GLN A 632 2.26 77.39 1.10
N ARG A 633 2.61 76.92 2.30
CA ARG A 633 2.76 77.71 3.49
C ARG A 633 3.82 78.82 3.32
N PHE A 634 4.90 78.55 2.59
CA PHE A 634 6.04 79.42 2.39
C PHE A 634 6.11 80.06 0.99
N ALA A 635 5.12 79.81 0.11
CA ALA A 635 5.10 80.29 -1.27
C ALA A 635 5.25 81.76 -1.41
N ASN A 636 4.59 82.52 -0.51
CA ASN A 636 4.53 83.97 -0.51
C ASN A 636 5.40 84.62 0.58
N ILE A 637 6.35 83.83 1.18
CA ILE A 637 7.16 84.33 2.30
C ILE A 637 8.60 84.47 1.83
N SER A 638 9.14 85.71 1.82
CA SER A 638 10.55 85.97 1.42
C SER A 638 11.49 85.70 2.60
N PHE A 639 12.00 84.44 2.72
CA PHE A 639 12.90 84.04 3.78
C PHE A 639 14.40 83.94 3.32
N THR A 640 14.65 84.03 2.01
CA THR A 640 15.99 83.96 1.44
C THR A 640 16.09 84.74 0.12
N LYS A 641 17.32 85.14 -0.25
CA LYS A 641 17.66 85.72 -1.57
C LYS A 641 17.75 84.66 -2.65
N ASN A 642 18.08 83.38 -2.29
CA ASN A 642 18.25 82.25 -3.20
C ASN A 642 17.26 81.13 -2.81
N PRO A 643 15.98 81.23 -3.18
CA PRO A 643 14.96 80.25 -2.83
C PRO A 643 15.22 78.90 -3.44
N GLU A 644 15.82 78.81 -4.62
CA GLU A 644 16.17 77.51 -5.33
C GLU A 644 17.11 76.62 -4.53
N LYS A 645 17.95 77.17 -3.67
CA LYS A 645 18.83 76.38 -2.79
C LYS A 645 18.05 75.57 -1.75
N TYR A 646 16.90 75.99 -1.35
CA TYR A 646 16.03 75.41 -0.31
C TYR A 646 14.86 74.65 -0.91
N HIS A 647 14.25 75.22 -1.98
CA HIS A 647 13.23 74.55 -2.80
C HIS A 647 13.94 73.62 -3.81
N LYS A 648 14.78 72.68 -3.33
CA LYS A 648 15.65 71.87 -4.14
C LYS A 648 14.89 70.89 -5.05
N TYR A 649 13.73 70.37 -4.57
CA TYR A 649 12.90 69.38 -5.25
C TYR A 649 11.49 69.92 -5.49
N LYS A 650 10.91 69.60 -6.65
CA LYS A 650 9.49 69.71 -6.89
C LYS A 650 8.77 68.51 -6.26
N PRO A 651 7.45 68.63 -5.89
CA PRO A 651 6.70 67.49 -5.35
C PRO A 651 6.79 66.23 -6.22
N GLU A 652 6.74 66.36 -7.55
CA GLU A 652 6.81 65.27 -8.52
C GLU A 652 8.21 64.59 -8.47
N GLN A 653 9.29 65.34 -8.23
CA GLN A 653 10.64 64.79 -8.08
C GLN A 653 10.76 64.00 -6.76
N VAL A 654 10.11 64.41 -5.71
CA VAL A 654 10.03 63.65 -4.44
C VAL A 654 9.28 62.34 -4.66
N GLU A 655 8.18 62.36 -5.42
CA GLU A 655 7.45 61.16 -5.81
C GLU A 655 8.33 60.21 -6.60
N ASP A 656 9.09 60.68 -7.57
CA ASP A 656 10.04 59.88 -8.36
C ASP A 656 11.17 59.29 -7.50
N MET A 657 11.63 60.01 -6.48
CA MET A 657 12.64 59.47 -5.56
C MET A 657 12.10 58.33 -4.72
N ILE A 658 10.85 58.44 -4.25
CA ILE A 658 10.19 57.37 -3.49
C ILE A 658 9.87 56.18 -4.38
N GLU A 659 9.51 56.39 -5.65
CA GLU A 659 9.25 55.33 -6.61
C GLU A 659 10.46 54.43 -6.87
N LYS A 660 11.66 54.96 -6.71
CA LYS A 660 12.92 54.24 -6.90
C LYS A 660 13.42 53.48 -5.66
N LEU A 661 12.67 53.53 -4.55
CA LEU A 661 12.98 52.74 -3.37
C LEU A 661 12.74 51.24 -3.63
N PHE A 662 13.50 50.39 -2.98
CA PHE A 662 13.37 48.93 -3.07
C PHE A 662 13.55 48.36 -4.49
N ASP A 663 14.31 49.07 -5.33
CA ASP A 663 14.59 48.64 -6.69
C ASP A 663 15.92 47.93 -6.75
N THR A 664 15.87 46.59 -6.63
CA THR A 664 17.05 45.69 -6.69
C THR A 664 17.48 45.32 -8.12
N SER A 665 16.73 45.80 -9.12
CA SER A 665 17.03 45.59 -10.54
C SER A 665 17.90 46.68 -11.16
N ALA A 666 18.34 47.66 -10.36
CA ALA A 666 19.23 48.75 -10.81
C ALA A 666 20.70 48.51 -10.45
#